data_67f4909e0d29fdfaaf5b59d13ee82819
#
_entry.id   67f4909e0d29fdfaaf5b59d13ee82819
#
_cell.length_a   1.000
_cell.length_b   1.000
_cell.length_c   1.000
_cell.angle_alpha   90.00
_cell.angle_beta   90.00
_cell.angle_gamma   90.00
#
_symmetry.space_group_name_H-M   'P 1'
#
loop_
_entity.id
_entity.type
_entity.pdbx_description
1 polymer ?
#
loop_
_entity_poly.entity_id
_entity_poly.type
_entity_poly.pdbx_seq_one_letter_code
_entity_poly.pdbx_strand_id
1 'polypeptide(L)'
;VDTSYRKAGLKKTVIFADQLMYLGFDFSTRSGSSIGVNDFVIPEEKAKIIDSSEKEVKAIEKQFDSGLVTRGERYNKVIDIWSRANEQVAKAMMEKISTETAKTPDGENIDQSSFNSVYIYADSGARGSPAQIRQLSGMRGLMSKPDGSIIETPITANFREGLSVLQYFISTHGARKGLADTALKTANSGYLTRRLCDVSMDSVINIEDCGTSESITVTSIIDGGEIIQPLTDRILGRVIAEPIFDADGKELFPVNTMLDEEALDIIDELNLSSLKIRSPMTCDAPIGVCAKCYGRDLARGHLVHRGEAVGVVAAQSIGEPGTQLTMRTFHIGGAASSASEDNAIFNKNAGIVSFSNDIKTVTNKDKLEVVVSRNAMCSISDTNGKIIEQYKVPYGAVLEVSDSNDLEDGVKIASWDPYTRPIVSETSGKVKFTDIQDGITVREQLDELTGLSSVEIIEVADRTSAGRDMIPTIEIVDSKGKPVLVGEFKQPAVYPLPAGGLVNLVNGQKITAGEVIARMPLVASKTKDITGGLPRVADLFEARKPKDAAVLAEETGVVSFGKETKGKVRLVISPEGSTKKSQNTEMLIPKHRTLNVFEGERVNKGDVISEGPYSPHDILRLKGIPDLTNFIVNEIQDVYRLQGVSINDKHIETILRQMLRKALIIDGGDTKFIQGDQVSYAELKEENA
;
A
#
# COMPACT_ATOMS: atom_id res chain seq x y z
N VAL A 1 26.90 14.92 14.02
CA VAL A 1 27.70 13.87 14.67
C VAL A 1 28.41 13.05 13.62
N ASP A 2 27.74 12.53 12.58
CA ASP A 2 28.30 11.71 11.54
C ASP A 2 29.46 12.41 10.79
N THR A 3 29.24 13.64 10.33
CA THR A 3 30.27 14.49 9.70
C THR A 3 31.49 14.70 10.60
N SER A 4 31.27 14.89 11.90
CA SER A 4 32.35 15.02 12.88
C SER A 4 33.13 13.70 13.01
N TYR A 5 32.45 12.56 13.06
CA TYR A 5 33.09 11.24 13.13
C TYR A 5 34.01 10.98 11.94
N ARG A 6 33.56 11.31 10.73
CA ARG A 6 34.35 11.10 9.50
C ARG A 6 35.52 12.04 9.37
N LYS A 7 35.31 13.35 9.62
CA LYS A 7 36.36 14.38 9.43
C LYS A 7 37.30 14.53 10.63
N ALA A 8 36.80 14.38 11.86
CA ALA A 8 37.56 14.65 13.07
C ALA A 8 37.98 13.38 13.86
N GLY A 9 37.46 12.22 13.52
CA GLY A 9 37.73 10.94 14.17
C GLY A 9 36.95 10.70 15.47
N LEU A 10 36.97 9.45 15.95
CA LEU A 10 36.16 8.96 17.06
C LEU A 10 36.33 9.79 18.35
N LYS A 11 37.58 10.03 18.79
CA LYS A 11 37.84 10.71 20.05
C LYS A 11 37.24 12.12 20.12
N LYS A 12 37.42 12.91 19.05
CA LYS A 12 36.89 14.27 19.00
C LYS A 12 35.37 14.28 18.90
N THR A 13 34.78 13.31 18.22
CA THR A 13 33.34 13.16 18.11
C THR A 13 32.68 12.82 19.45
N VAL A 14 33.31 11.94 20.27
CA VAL A 14 32.80 11.63 21.61
C VAL A 14 32.83 12.86 22.49
N ILE A 15 33.93 13.60 22.50
CA ILE A 15 34.02 14.86 23.26
C ILE A 15 32.97 15.88 22.81
N PHE A 16 32.77 16.01 21.49
CA PHE A 16 31.75 16.88 20.92
C PHE A 16 30.33 16.47 21.35
N ALA A 17 30.02 15.16 21.32
CA ALA A 17 28.73 14.63 21.72
C ALA A 17 28.47 14.89 23.23
N ASP A 18 29.47 14.70 24.09
CA ASP A 18 29.37 14.98 25.52
C ASP A 18 29.11 16.48 25.77
N GLN A 19 29.87 17.36 25.09
CA GLN A 19 29.69 18.80 25.21
C GLN A 19 28.31 19.25 24.76
N LEU A 20 27.80 18.68 23.66
CA LEU A 20 26.45 18.96 23.13
C LEU A 20 25.36 18.53 24.12
N MET A 21 25.53 17.36 24.73
CA MET A 21 24.62 16.84 25.77
C MET A 21 24.58 17.74 26.98
N TYR A 22 25.74 18.13 27.53
CA TYR A 22 25.82 19.00 28.68
C TYR A 22 25.28 20.42 28.42
N LEU A 23 25.52 20.92 27.19
CA LEU A 23 24.94 22.19 26.75
C LEU A 23 23.40 22.11 26.75
N GLY A 24 22.86 21.03 26.22
CA GLY A 24 21.42 20.75 26.23
C GLY A 24 20.83 20.72 27.64
N PHE A 25 21.50 20.05 28.58
CA PHE A 25 21.07 20.02 29.97
C PHE A 25 21.11 21.40 30.67
N ASP A 26 22.16 22.19 30.41
CA ASP A 26 22.29 23.54 30.98
C ASP A 26 21.18 24.45 30.48
N PHE A 27 20.96 24.51 29.15
CA PHE A 27 19.88 25.32 28.57
C PHE A 27 18.49 24.83 28.96
N SER A 28 18.24 23.54 29.03
CA SER A 28 16.98 22.98 29.51
C SER A 28 16.70 23.39 30.97
N THR A 29 17.72 23.38 31.81
CA THR A 29 17.60 23.82 33.21
C THR A 29 17.33 25.32 33.30
N ARG A 30 18.01 26.15 32.50
CA ARG A 30 17.82 27.59 32.47
C ARG A 30 16.47 28.01 31.91
N SER A 31 15.92 27.26 30.95
CA SER A 31 14.63 27.57 30.34
C SER A 31 13.47 27.55 31.34
N GLY A 32 13.59 26.75 32.41
CA GLY A 32 12.55 26.63 33.44
C GLY A 32 11.20 26.16 32.92
N SER A 33 11.19 25.51 31.75
CA SER A 33 9.95 25.03 31.10
C SER A 33 9.19 24.06 31.99
N SER A 34 7.91 24.31 32.19
CA SER A 34 6.99 23.44 32.93
C SER A 34 5.66 23.35 32.17
N ILE A 35 4.88 22.29 32.44
CA ILE A 35 3.58 22.07 31.82
C ILE A 35 2.50 22.19 32.89
N GLY A 36 1.56 23.09 32.68
CA GLY A 36 0.35 23.23 33.47
C GLY A 36 -0.90 22.76 32.71
N VAL A 37 -2.00 22.59 33.43
CA VAL A 37 -3.28 22.19 32.80
C VAL A 37 -3.79 23.24 31.81
N ASN A 38 -3.48 24.51 32.05
CA ASN A 38 -3.89 25.63 31.19
C ASN A 38 -3.14 25.67 29.84
N ASP A 39 -1.96 25.05 29.75
CA ASP A 39 -1.17 25.02 28.53
C ASP A 39 -1.81 24.13 27.45
N PHE A 40 -2.72 23.25 27.86
CA PHE A 40 -3.53 22.45 26.97
C PHE A 40 -4.74 23.22 26.47
N VAL A 41 -4.55 24.09 25.49
CA VAL A 41 -5.60 24.95 24.96
C VAL A 41 -6.61 24.15 24.16
N ILE A 42 -7.91 24.31 24.46
CA ILE A 42 -9.00 23.70 23.71
C ILE A 42 -9.44 24.67 22.60
N PRO A 43 -9.50 24.26 21.34
CA PRO A 43 -9.93 25.15 20.26
C PRO A 43 -11.44 25.46 20.37
N GLU A 44 -11.80 26.73 20.16
CA GLU A 44 -13.21 27.17 20.21
C GLU A 44 -14.04 26.60 19.06
N GLU A 45 -13.37 26.27 17.96
CA GLU A 45 -13.98 25.68 16.76
C GLU A 45 -14.43 24.23 16.96
N LYS A 46 -13.92 23.53 17.98
CA LYS A 46 -14.26 22.15 18.32
C LYS A 46 -15.78 21.93 18.38
N ALA A 47 -16.49 22.78 19.07
CA ALA A 47 -17.94 22.67 19.24
C ALA A 47 -18.68 22.75 17.89
N LYS A 48 -18.26 23.67 17.02
CA LYS A 48 -18.86 23.83 15.68
C LYS A 48 -18.61 22.62 14.78
N ILE A 49 -17.38 22.07 14.80
CA ILE A 49 -17.02 20.88 14.02
C ILE A 49 -17.83 19.67 14.49
N ILE A 50 -17.97 19.46 15.79
CA ILE A 50 -18.76 18.38 16.36
C ILE A 50 -20.24 18.50 16.00
N ASP A 51 -20.84 19.69 16.14
CA ASP A 51 -22.25 19.95 15.81
C ASP A 51 -22.53 19.71 14.30
N SER A 52 -21.61 20.11 13.43
CA SER A 52 -21.72 19.85 11.99
C SER A 52 -21.72 18.35 11.71
N SER A 53 -20.76 17.65 12.29
CA SER A 53 -20.60 16.19 12.10
C SER A 53 -21.79 15.40 12.65
N GLU A 54 -22.37 15.82 13.80
CA GLU A 54 -23.58 15.21 14.34
C GLU A 54 -24.79 15.40 13.41
N LYS A 55 -24.91 16.55 12.74
CA LYS A 55 -25.99 16.80 11.77
C LYS A 55 -25.83 15.89 10.55
N GLU A 56 -24.61 15.71 10.05
CA GLU A 56 -24.31 14.79 8.94
C GLU A 56 -24.64 13.34 9.34
N VAL A 57 -24.25 12.87 10.52
CA VAL A 57 -24.56 11.54 11.03
C VAL A 57 -26.07 11.34 11.13
N LYS A 58 -26.83 12.30 11.69
CA LYS A 58 -28.29 12.25 11.77
C LYS A 58 -28.96 12.22 10.38
N ALA A 59 -28.37 12.86 9.38
CA ALA A 59 -28.87 12.77 8.01
C ALA A 59 -28.69 11.37 7.43
N ILE A 60 -27.54 10.72 7.68
CA ILE A 60 -27.30 9.33 7.26
C ILE A 60 -28.20 8.34 8.01
N GLU A 61 -28.41 8.55 9.32
CA GLU A 61 -29.36 7.73 10.09
C GLU A 61 -30.78 7.79 9.50
N LYS A 62 -31.26 8.97 9.12
CA LYS A 62 -32.55 9.13 8.43
C LYS A 62 -32.58 8.42 7.06
N GLN A 63 -31.49 8.47 6.30
CA GLN A 63 -31.37 7.72 5.05
C GLN A 63 -31.41 6.21 5.29
N PHE A 64 -30.79 5.73 6.35
CA PHE A 64 -30.84 4.33 6.75
C PHE A 64 -32.25 3.91 7.17
N ASP A 65 -32.95 4.73 7.97
CA ASP A 65 -34.33 4.46 8.43
C ASP A 65 -35.32 4.47 7.25
N SER A 66 -35.06 5.24 6.20
CA SER A 66 -35.84 5.24 4.95
C SER A 66 -35.45 4.12 3.98
N GLY A 67 -34.49 3.26 4.33
CA GLY A 67 -34.07 2.12 3.50
C GLY A 67 -33.14 2.44 2.33
N LEU A 68 -32.67 3.70 2.22
CA LEU A 68 -31.81 4.14 1.13
C LEU A 68 -30.35 3.65 1.25
N VAL A 69 -29.91 3.33 2.47
CA VAL A 69 -28.52 2.98 2.79
C VAL A 69 -28.50 1.65 3.52
N THR A 70 -27.58 0.76 3.17
CA THR A 70 -27.39 -0.51 3.85
C THR A 70 -26.73 -0.31 5.22
N ARG A 71 -26.88 -1.30 6.14
CA ARG A 71 -26.26 -1.26 7.46
C ARG A 71 -24.72 -1.11 7.39
N GLY A 72 -24.08 -1.79 6.44
CA GLY A 72 -22.63 -1.71 6.26
C GLY A 72 -22.19 -0.34 5.74
N GLU A 73 -22.92 0.21 4.80
CA GLU A 73 -22.65 1.53 4.25
C GLU A 73 -22.85 2.65 5.27
N ARG A 74 -23.95 2.58 6.07
CA ARG A 74 -24.16 3.49 7.19
C ARG A 74 -22.97 3.47 8.15
N TYR A 75 -22.53 2.27 8.55
CA TYR A 75 -21.39 2.09 9.45
C TYR A 75 -20.13 2.75 8.91
N ASN A 76 -19.80 2.53 7.64
CA ASN A 76 -18.62 3.12 7.01
C ASN A 76 -18.72 4.65 6.91
N LYS A 77 -19.86 5.18 6.45
CA LYS A 77 -20.07 6.64 6.36
C LYS A 77 -19.99 7.34 7.72
N VAL A 78 -20.51 6.73 8.77
CA VAL A 78 -20.44 7.30 10.14
C VAL A 78 -18.99 7.33 10.63
N ILE A 79 -18.21 6.26 10.41
CA ILE A 79 -16.81 6.23 10.79
C ILE A 79 -16.01 7.29 10.03
N ASP A 80 -16.26 7.46 8.75
CA ASP A 80 -15.61 8.44 7.90
C ASP A 80 -15.86 9.88 8.37
N ILE A 81 -17.12 10.22 8.67
CA ILE A 81 -17.48 11.53 9.20
C ILE A 81 -16.71 11.82 10.49
N TRP A 82 -16.70 10.87 11.43
CA TRP A 82 -16.01 11.06 12.69
C TRP A 82 -14.48 11.07 12.57
N SER A 83 -13.93 10.36 11.61
CA SER A 83 -12.50 10.41 11.31
C SER A 83 -12.09 11.78 10.78
N ARG A 84 -12.85 12.33 9.80
CA ARG A 84 -12.63 13.69 9.28
C ARG A 84 -12.80 14.75 10.37
N ALA A 85 -13.83 14.63 11.20
CA ALA A 85 -14.06 15.55 12.32
C ALA A 85 -12.88 15.53 13.30
N ASN A 86 -12.35 14.36 13.62
CA ASN A 86 -11.20 14.21 14.50
C ASN A 86 -9.93 14.84 13.93
N GLU A 87 -9.73 14.74 12.62
CA GLU A 87 -8.59 15.38 11.93
C GLU A 87 -8.72 16.90 11.88
N GLN A 88 -9.93 17.41 11.56
CA GLN A 88 -10.21 18.86 11.58
C GLN A 88 -10.01 19.46 12.96
N VAL A 89 -10.46 18.78 14.02
CA VAL A 89 -10.22 19.22 15.41
C VAL A 89 -8.72 19.19 15.74
N ALA A 90 -7.99 18.20 15.26
CA ALA A 90 -6.54 18.11 15.46
C ALA A 90 -5.80 19.29 14.79
N LYS A 91 -6.18 19.62 13.55
CA LYS A 91 -5.62 20.74 12.80
C LYS A 91 -5.91 22.07 13.49
N ALA A 92 -7.16 22.35 13.83
CA ALA A 92 -7.56 23.56 14.53
C ALA A 92 -6.86 23.69 15.89
N MET A 93 -6.66 22.57 16.62
CA MET A 93 -5.92 22.55 17.88
C MET A 93 -4.45 22.91 17.67
N MET A 94 -3.79 22.33 16.69
CA MET A 94 -2.38 22.61 16.40
C MET A 94 -2.16 24.05 15.95
N GLU A 95 -3.03 24.59 15.11
CA GLU A 95 -3.01 26.01 14.69
C GLU A 95 -3.16 26.95 15.90
N LYS A 96 -4.09 26.63 16.82
CA LYS A 96 -4.33 27.45 18.02
C LYS A 96 -3.18 27.37 19.01
N ILE A 97 -2.49 26.25 19.15
CA ILE A 97 -1.37 26.07 20.06
C ILE A 97 -0.08 26.66 19.47
N SER A 98 0.07 26.65 18.15
CA SER A 98 1.30 27.09 17.45
C SER A 98 1.43 28.61 17.37
N THR A 99 0.32 29.36 17.42
CA THR A 99 0.30 30.82 17.24
C THR A 99 -0.21 31.51 18.48
N GLU A 100 0.45 32.62 18.87
CA GLU A 100 0.06 33.49 19.95
C GLU A 100 0.08 34.95 19.47
N THR A 101 -1.01 35.67 19.74
CA THR A 101 -1.11 37.07 19.38
C THR A 101 -0.48 37.94 20.48
N ALA A 102 0.68 38.48 20.21
CA ALA A 102 1.36 39.41 21.10
C ALA A 102 1.01 40.85 20.76
N LYS A 103 0.92 41.72 21.81
CA LYS A 103 0.75 43.15 21.64
C LYS A 103 2.11 43.83 21.64
N THR A 104 2.44 44.50 20.54
CA THR A 104 3.62 45.39 20.50
C THR A 104 3.46 46.59 21.45
N PRO A 105 4.58 47.21 21.86
CA PRO A 105 4.53 48.46 22.65
C PRO A 105 3.69 49.54 21.97
N ASP A 106 3.57 49.53 20.66
CA ASP A 106 2.78 50.49 19.87
C ASP A 106 1.29 50.13 19.78
N GLY A 107 0.84 49.02 20.43
CA GLY A 107 -0.55 48.58 20.50
C GLY A 107 -1.05 47.75 19.31
N GLU A 108 -0.21 47.42 18.38
CA GLU A 108 -0.55 46.52 17.27
C GLU A 108 -0.49 45.05 17.69
N ASN A 109 -1.42 44.27 17.20
CA ASN A 109 -1.42 42.81 17.39
C ASN A 109 -0.53 42.14 16.31
N ILE A 110 0.47 41.42 16.75
CA ILE A 110 1.33 40.64 15.87
C ILE A 110 1.21 39.18 16.26
N ASP A 111 0.94 38.30 15.29
CA ASP A 111 0.94 36.86 15.49
C ASP A 111 2.38 36.37 15.46
N GLN A 112 2.78 35.68 16.53
CA GLN A 112 4.11 35.10 16.71
C GLN A 112 4.00 33.62 17.07
N SER A 113 5.08 32.86 16.91
CA SER A 113 5.17 31.49 17.41
C SER A 113 4.90 31.46 18.90
N SER A 114 4.02 30.56 19.33
CA SER A 114 3.60 30.43 20.70
C SER A 114 4.74 30.00 21.62
N PHE A 115 4.82 30.60 22.80
CA PHE A 115 5.71 30.16 23.89
C PHE A 115 5.10 29.06 24.77
N ASN A 116 4.02 28.42 24.29
CA ASN A 116 3.40 27.32 25.01
C ASN A 116 4.38 26.11 25.10
N SER A 117 4.66 25.67 26.33
CA SER A 117 5.61 24.59 26.60
C SER A 117 5.21 23.29 25.90
N VAL A 118 3.92 23.01 25.77
CA VAL A 118 3.41 21.81 25.08
C VAL A 118 3.73 21.85 23.60
N TYR A 119 3.55 23.02 22.96
CA TYR A 119 3.90 23.23 21.57
C TYR A 119 5.41 23.11 21.35
N ILE A 120 6.22 23.74 22.18
CA ILE A 120 7.69 23.70 22.10
C ILE A 120 8.20 22.27 22.19
N TYR A 121 7.67 21.45 23.08
CA TYR A 121 8.08 20.05 23.19
C TYR A 121 7.68 19.21 21.98
N ALA A 122 6.48 19.44 21.42
CA ALA A 122 6.00 18.71 20.25
C ALA A 122 6.71 19.13 18.96
N ASP A 123 6.90 20.44 18.75
CA ASP A 123 7.56 21.00 17.58
C ASP A 123 9.04 20.63 17.52
N SER A 124 9.74 20.72 18.66
CA SER A 124 11.15 20.32 18.76
C SER A 124 11.36 18.79 18.67
N GLY A 125 10.30 17.98 18.73
CA GLY A 125 10.40 16.51 18.76
C GLY A 125 10.99 15.95 20.07
N ALA A 126 11.19 16.77 21.09
CA ALA A 126 11.77 16.32 22.36
C ALA A 126 10.84 15.36 23.11
N ARG A 127 9.54 15.66 23.16
CA ARG A 127 8.54 14.81 23.82
C ARG A 127 7.13 15.10 23.32
N GLY A 128 6.36 14.02 23.15
CA GLY A 128 4.97 14.11 22.73
C GLY A 128 4.82 14.13 21.20
N SER A 129 3.73 13.58 20.73
CA SER A 129 3.33 13.63 19.33
C SER A 129 2.04 14.45 19.20
N PRO A 130 1.73 15.02 18.01
CA PRO A 130 0.45 15.69 17.77
C PRO A 130 -0.76 14.83 18.13
N ALA A 131 -0.68 13.51 17.90
CA ALA A 131 -1.72 12.57 18.25
C ALA A 131 -1.96 12.44 19.77
N GLN A 132 -0.90 12.52 20.59
CA GLN A 132 -1.01 12.51 22.04
C GLN A 132 -1.62 13.82 22.57
N ILE A 133 -1.20 14.97 22.01
CA ILE A 133 -1.73 16.28 22.37
C ILE A 133 -3.21 16.39 22.00
N ARG A 134 -3.60 15.82 20.84
CA ARG A 134 -5.01 15.76 20.41
C ARG A 134 -5.90 15.08 21.46
N GLN A 135 -5.45 13.99 22.07
CA GLN A 135 -6.22 13.32 23.12
C GLN A 135 -6.33 14.16 24.40
N LEU A 136 -5.35 15.03 24.67
CA LEU A 136 -5.32 15.89 25.85
C LEU A 136 -6.16 17.16 25.69
N SER A 137 -6.12 17.81 24.52
CA SER A 137 -6.72 19.13 24.26
C SER A 137 -7.81 19.13 23.19
N GLY A 138 -7.77 18.19 22.26
CA GLY A 138 -8.72 18.11 21.14
C GLY A 138 -9.89 17.18 21.42
N MET A 139 -9.89 16.01 20.78
CA MET A 139 -10.90 14.99 20.88
C MET A 139 -10.21 13.61 20.91
N ARG A 140 -10.70 12.68 21.71
CA ARG A 140 -10.13 11.35 21.77
C ARG A 140 -10.47 10.52 20.53
N GLY A 141 -11.68 10.67 19.97
CA GLY A 141 -12.11 10.06 18.73
C GLY A 141 -12.72 8.67 18.87
N LEU A 142 -12.64 7.89 17.78
CA LEU A 142 -13.22 6.55 17.69
C LEU A 142 -12.38 5.52 18.45
N MET A 143 -13.03 4.55 19.07
CA MET A 143 -12.40 3.49 19.85
C MET A 143 -12.63 2.13 19.21
N SER A 144 -11.63 1.26 19.26
CA SER A 144 -11.76 -0.12 18.79
C SER A 144 -12.21 -1.08 19.88
N LYS A 145 -13.08 -2.04 19.52
CA LYS A 145 -13.43 -3.18 20.37
C LYS A 145 -12.29 -4.22 20.39
N PRO A 146 -12.32 -5.17 21.34
CA PRO A 146 -11.35 -6.28 21.35
C PRO A 146 -11.34 -7.14 20.07
N ASP A 147 -12.50 -7.24 19.38
CA ASP A 147 -12.67 -7.96 18.11
C ASP A 147 -12.08 -7.24 16.89
N GLY A 148 -11.58 -6.01 17.07
CA GLY A 148 -11.03 -5.18 16.00
C GLY A 148 -12.04 -4.25 15.34
N SER A 149 -13.36 -4.42 15.55
CA SER A 149 -14.38 -3.50 15.02
C SER A 149 -14.30 -2.14 15.72
N ILE A 150 -14.66 -1.08 15.01
CA ILE A 150 -14.69 0.29 15.54
C ILE A 150 -16.07 0.55 16.16
N ILE A 151 -16.10 1.23 17.31
CA ILE A 151 -17.35 1.66 17.94
C ILE A 151 -17.83 2.91 17.23
N GLU A 152 -19.05 2.90 16.69
CA GLU A 152 -19.63 4.01 15.91
C GLU A 152 -19.73 5.31 16.71
N THR A 153 -19.89 5.23 18.04
CA THR A 153 -20.00 6.39 18.92
C THR A 153 -18.60 6.89 19.31
N PRO A 154 -18.16 8.08 18.87
CA PRO A 154 -16.87 8.62 19.22
C PRO A 154 -16.82 9.15 20.65
N ILE A 155 -15.62 9.28 21.19
CA ILE A 155 -15.36 10.03 22.41
C ILE A 155 -15.04 11.45 22.02
N THR A 156 -16.01 12.35 22.10
CA THR A 156 -15.89 13.76 21.74
C THR A 156 -15.14 14.59 22.80
N ALA A 157 -15.13 14.12 24.04
CA ALA A 157 -14.38 14.75 25.13
C ALA A 157 -12.87 14.49 25.03
N ASN A 158 -12.08 15.38 25.61
CA ASN A 158 -10.65 15.22 25.82
C ASN A 158 -10.35 14.98 27.31
N PHE A 159 -9.08 14.68 27.63
CA PHE A 159 -8.71 14.41 29.02
C PHE A 159 -8.73 15.68 29.90
N ARG A 160 -8.55 16.88 29.33
CA ARG A 160 -8.65 18.13 30.08
C ARG A 160 -10.09 18.43 30.51
N GLU A 161 -11.07 18.21 29.65
CA GLU A 161 -12.50 18.35 29.97
C GLU A 161 -13.01 17.26 30.93
N GLY A 162 -12.38 16.11 30.89
CA GLY A 162 -12.84 14.90 31.58
C GLY A 162 -13.81 14.08 30.74
N LEU A 163 -13.74 12.78 30.91
CA LEU A 163 -14.62 11.82 30.20
C LEU A 163 -15.88 11.56 31.01
N SER A 164 -17.02 11.38 30.33
CA SER A 164 -18.22 10.84 30.97
C SER A 164 -17.99 9.37 31.38
N VAL A 165 -18.80 8.86 32.29
CA VAL A 165 -18.71 7.46 32.77
C VAL A 165 -18.77 6.46 31.59
N LEU A 166 -19.68 6.68 30.63
CA LEU A 166 -19.81 5.84 29.46
C LEU A 166 -18.58 5.91 28.54
N GLN A 167 -18.10 7.12 28.29
CA GLN A 167 -16.89 7.33 27.48
C GLN A 167 -15.64 6.72 28.13
N TYR A 168 -15.54 6.80 29.44
CA TYR A 168 -14.47 6.14 30.20
C TYR A 168 -14.57 4.62 30.05
N PHE A 169 -15.77 4.04 30.20
CA PHE A 169 -15.98 2.60 30.04
C PHE A 169 -15.61 2.12 28.63
N ILE A 170 -16.04 2.83 27.58
CA ILE A 170 -15.67 2.54 26.20
C ILE A 170 -14.14 2.57 26.04
N SER A 171 -13.50 3.55 26.63
CA SER A 171 -12.06 3.73 26.61
C SER A 171 -11.28 2.57 27.25
N THR A 172 -11.84 1.90 28.27
CA THR A 172 -11.19 0.77 28.96
C THR A 172 -11.01 -0.45 28.05
N HIS A 173 -11.88 -0.65 27.06
CA HIS A 173 -11.74 -1.73 26.09
C HIS A 173 -10.45 -1.61 25.29
N GLY A 174 -10.16 -0.41 24.78
CA GLY A 174 -8.93 -0.15 24.04
C GLY A 174 -7.67 -0.27 24.92
N ALA A 175 -7.73 0.24 26.14
CA ALA A 175 -6.62 0.13 27.08
C ALA A 175 -6.30 -1.33 27.44
N ARG A 176 -7.32 -2.14 27.75
CA ARG A 176 -7.15 -3.57 28.07
C ARG A 176 -6.58 -4.33 26.88
N LYS A 177 -7.10 -4.08 25.66
CA LYS A 177 -6.56 -4.68 24.44
C LYS A 177 -5.10 -4.33 24.26
N GLY A 178 -4.73 -3.04 24.39
CA GLY A 178 -3.36 -2.60 24.24
C GLY A 178 -2.39 -3.26 25.23
N LEU A 179 -2.78 -3.41 26.50
CA LEU A 179 -1.97 -4.08 27.52
C LEU A 179 -1.79 -5.58 27.23
N ALA A 180 -2.87 -6.28 26.86
CA ALA A 180 -2.84 -7.69 26.51
C ALA A 180 -2.00 -7.94 25.25
N ASP A 181 -2.19 -7.13 24.20
CA ASP A 181 -1.45 -7.22 22.96
C ASP A 181 0.04 -7.01 23.18
N THR A 182 0.42 -6.03 24.01
CA THR A 182 1.85 -5.78 24.35
C THR A 182 2.50 -7.00 25.00
N ALA A 183 1.83 -7.59 25.99
CA ALA A 183 2.37 -8.74 26.71
C ALA A 183 2.56 -9.97 25.82
N LEU A 184 1.56 -10.28 24.97
CA LEU A 184 1.61 -11.45 24.10
C LEU A 184 2.58 -11.26 22.91
N LYS A 185 2.60 -10.08 22.31
CA LYS A 185 3.45 -9.80 21.15
C LYS A 185 4.93 -9.74 21.48
N THR A 186 5.31 -9.34 22.70
CA THR A 186 6.71 -9.35 23.15
C THR A 186 7.32 -10.76 23.05
N ALA A 187 6.60 -11.79 23.47
CA ALA A 187 7.03 -13.17 23.33
C ALA A 187 7.17 -13.58 21.85
N ASN A 188 6.23 -13.20 21.01
CA ASN A 188 6.26 -13.50 19.56
C ASN A 188 7.45 -12.82 18.87
N SER A 189 7.78 -11.57 19.24
CA SER A 189 8.95 -10.85 18.71
C SER A 189 10.25 -11.56 19.06
N GLY A 190 10.41 -11.99 20.32
CA GLY A 190 11.60 -12.74 20.74
C GLY A 190 11.73 -14.08 20.01
N TYR A 191 10.64 -14.78 19.81
CA TYR A 191 10.60 -16.04 19.06
C TYR A 191 10.91 -15.85 17.57
N LEU A 192 10.39 -14.79 16.94
CA LEU A 192 10.75 -14.45 15.55
C LEU A 192 12.25 -14.18 15.43
N THR A 193 12.80 -13.34 16.30
CA THR A 193 14.23 -13.01 16.29
C THR A 193 15.10 -14.25 16.42
N ARG A 194 14.75 -15.15 17.34
CA ARG A 194 15.47 -16.42 17.51
C ARG A 194 15.46 -17.26 16.23
N ARG A 195 14.30 -17.43 15.60
CA ARG A 195 14.18 -18.20 14.34
C ARG A 195 14.99 -17.59 13.20
N LEU A 196 14.96 -16.25 13.08
CA LEU A 196 15.76 -15.54 12.08
C LEU A 196 17.26 -15.75 12.33
N CYS A 197 17.73 -15.68 13.57
CA CYS A 197 19.12 -15.98 13.92
C CYS A 197 19.49 -17.42 13.56
N ASP A 198 18.66 -18.40 13.91
CA ASP A 198 18.91 -19.81 13.64
C ASP A 198 19.04 -20.11 12.13
N VAL A 199 18.24 -19.44 11.29
CA VAL A 199 18.28 -19.59 9.82
C VAL A 199 19.48 -18.88 9.21
N SER A 200 19.88 -17.73 9.75
CA SER A 200 20.87 -16.85 9.13
C SER A 200 22.29 -16.96 9.71
N MET A 201 22.50 -17.75 10.77
CA MET A 201 23.80 -17.84 11.44
C MET A 201 24.96 -18.27 10.50
N ASP A 202 24.67 -19.06 9.46
CA ASP A 202 25.65 -19.51 8.46
C ASP A 202 26.02 -18.40 7.46
N SER A 203 25.29 -17.28 7.43
CA SER A 203 25.56 -16.17 6.51
C SER A 203 26.67 -15.28 7.04
N VAL A 204 27.90 -15.65 6.69
CA VAL A 204 29.14 -14.96 7.07
C VAL A 204 29.84 -14.46 5.81
N ILE A 205 30.60 -13.37 5.90
CA ILE A 205 31.44 -12.88 4.79
C ILE A 205 32.68 -13.76 4.65
N ASN A 206 32.71 -14.61 3.61
CA ASN A 206 33.80 -15.57 3.41
C ASN A 206 34.79 -15.10 2.34
N ILE A 207 34.35 -14.45 1.28
CA ILE A 207 35.13 -14.02 0.13
C ILE A 207 34.96 -12.51 -0.11
N GLU A 208 35.94 -11.89 -0.75
CA GLU A 208 35.90 -10.46 -1.06
C GLU A 208 34.99 -10.18 -2.24
N ASP A 209 35.13 -10.95 -3.33
CA ASP A 209 34.36 -10.81 -4.54
C ASP A 209 33.98 -12.17 -5.10
N CYS A 210 32.72 -12.32 -5.49
CA CYS A 210 32.19 -13.55 -6.14
C CYS A 210 32.25 -13.48 -7.67
N GLY A 211 32.53 -12.29 -8.26
CA GLY A 211 32.61 -12.11 -9.71
C GLY A 211 31.26 -12.13 -10.45
N THR A 212 30.13 -12.04 -9.72
CA THR A 212 28.81 -12.05 -10.37
C THR A 212 28.60 -10.87 -11.30
N SER A 213 27.92 -11.11 -12.42
CA SER A 213 27.42 -10.10 -13.35
C SER A 213 25.96 -9.73 -13.09
N GLU A 214 25.28 -10.48 -12.22
CA GLU A 214 23.87 -10.22 -11.90
C GLU A 214 23.73 -9.00 -10.99
N SER A 215 22.64 -8.26 -11.18
CA SER A 215 22.35 -7.01 -10.46
C SER A 215 20.86 -6.88 -10.13
N ILE A 216 20.56 -6.01 -9.21
CA ILE A 216 19.18 -5.58 -8.92
C ILE A 216 19.06 -4.11 -9.32
N THR A 217 17.98 -3.78 -10.03
CA THR A 217 17.64 -2.39 -10.36
C THR A 217 16.88 -1.79 -9.18
N VAL A 218 17.37 -0.69 -8.65
CA VAL A 218 16.76 0.08 -7.56
C VAL A 218 16.26 1.41 -8.08
N THR A 219 15.04 1.76 -7.67
CA THR A 219 14.37 3.04 -7.98
C THR A 219 13.97 3.75 -6.68
N SER A 220 13.65 5.03 -6.76
CA SER A 220 12.99 5.73 -5.65
C SER A 220 11.63 5.09 -5.35
N ILE A 221 11.22 5.10 -4.09
CA ILE A 221 9.86 4.65 -3.69
C ILE A 221 9.00 5.89 -3.58
N ILE A 222 7.98 5.95 -4.46
CA ILE A 222 7.00 7.03 -4.53
C ILE A 222 5.63 6.41 -4.21
N ASP A 223 4.89 6.97 -3.29
CA ASP A 223 3.54 6.57 -2.97
C ASP A 223 2.68 7.81 -2.67
N GLY A 224 1.47 7.86 -3.27
CA GLY A 224 0.53 8.95 -3.06
C GLY A 224 1.08 10.36 -3.39
N GLY A 225 2.04 10.46 -4.33
CA GLY A 225 2.65 11.72 -4.73
C GLY A 225 3.73 12.26 -3.80
N GLU A 226 4.19 11.46 -2.85
CA GLU A 226 5.35 11.79 -2.02
C GLU A 226 6.48 10.77 -2.24
N ILE A 227 7.71 11.26 -2.31
CA ILE A 227 8.89 10.40 -2.31
C ILE A 227 9.08 9.90 -0.87
N ILE A 228 8.63 8.68 -0.59
CA ILE A 228 8.79 8.05 0.74
C ILE A 228 10.26 7.78 1.01
N GLN A 229 10.98 7.27 0.00
CA GLN A 229 12.39 6.99 0.12
C GLN A 229 13.10 7.35 -1.19
N PRO A 230 14.01 8.35 -1.15
CA PRO A 230 14.79 8.73 -2.33
C PRO A 230 15.75 7.60 -2.74
N LEU A 231 16.16 7.60 -4.02
CA LEU A 231 17.09 6.62 -4.54
C LEU A 231 18.41 6.63 -3.75
N THR A 232 18.90 7.80 -3.37
CA THR A 232 20.16 8.01 -2.62
C THR A 232 20.18 7.23 -1.30
N ASP A 233 19.10 7.23 -0.54
CA ASP A 233 19.02 6.49 0.74
C ASP A 233 19.07 4.97 0.54
N ARG A 234 18.55 4.47 -0.58
CA ARG A 234 18.52 3.04 -0.88
C ARG A 234 19.85 2.50 -1.40
N ILE A 235 20.62 3.34 -2.10
CA ILE A 235 21.90 2.94 -2.70
C ILE A 235 23.11 3.25 -1.81
N LEU A 236 22.94 4.02 -0.74
CA LEU A 236 24.00 4.34 0.20
C LEU A 236 24.70 3.07 0.73
N GLY A 237 26.03 3.02 0.54
CA GLY A 237 26.85 1.90 0.98
C GLY A 237 26.66 0.61 0.17
N ARG A 238 26.02 0.68 -0.99
CA ARG A 238 25.96 -0.41 -1.97
C ARG A 238 27.10 -0.31 -2.97
N VAL A 239 27.36 -1.40 -3.66
CA VAL A 239 28.37 -1.49 -4.73
C VAL A 239 27.65 -1.50 -6.07
N ILE A 240 28.10 -0.67 -6.99
CA ILE A 240 27.51 -0.58 -8.33
C ILE A 240 27.87 -1.79 -9.19
N ALA A 241 26.91 -2.23 -10.00
CA ALA A 241 27.08 -3.35 -10.92
C ALA A 241 27.42 -2.92 -12.35
N GLU A 242 26.99 -1.73 -12.75
CA GLU A 242 27.28 -1.13 -14.06
C GLU A 242 27.96 0.22 -13.89
N PRO A 243 28.87 0.63 -14.81
CA PRO A 243 29.54 1.91 -14.71
C PRO A 243 28.56 3.07 -14.89
N ILE A 244 28.78 4.16 -14.18
CA ILE A 244 27.98 5.39 -14.29
C ILE A 244 28.77 6.39 -15.13
N PHE A 245 28.11 6.94 -16.16
CA PHE A 245 28.65 7.92 -17.07
C PHE A 245 28.02 9.29 -16.85
N ASP A 246 28.80 10.34 -17.08
CA ASP A 246 28.32 11.71 -17.14
C ASP A 246 27.59 11.98 -18.48
N ALA A 247 26.91 13.13 -18.59
CA ALA A 247 26.27 13.59 -19.81
C ALA A 247 27.26 13.68 -21.02
N ASP A 248 28.53 13.90 -20.74
CA ASP A 248 29.64 13.96 -21.74
C ASP A 248 30.18 12.56 -22.11
N GLY A 249 29.64 11.47 -21.55
CA GLY A 249 30.09 10.10 -21.79
C GLY A 249 31.39 9.71 -21.07
N LYS A 250 31.83 10.50 -20.10
CA LYS A 250 32.99 10.18 -19.26
C LYS A 250 32.55 9.28 -18.12
N GLU A 251 33.29 8.20 -17.87
CA GLU A 251 33.06 7.30 -16.75
C GLU A 251 33.35 8.01 -15.41
N LEU A 252 32.33 8.21 -14.60
CA LEU A 252 32.42 8.81 -13.26
C LEU A 252 32.76 7.77 -12.21
N PHE A 253 32.02 6.67 -12.23
CA PHE A 253 32.19 5.58 -11.27
C PHE A 253 32.37 4.25 -12.01
N PRO A 254 33.51 3.57 -11.84
CA PRO A 254 33.76 2.25 -12.43
C PRO A 254 32.97 1.17 -11.70
N VAL A 255 32.74 0.05 -12.37
CA VAL A 255 32.10 -1.14 -11.80
C VAL A 255 32.80 -1.57 -10.50
N ASN A 256 32.02 -2.06 -9.54
CA ASN A 256 32.48 -2.49 -8.22
C ASN A 256 32.94 -1.36 -7.28
N THR A 257 32.59 -0.12 -7.56
CA THR A 257 32.80 1.00 -6.62
C THR A 257 31.70 1.00 -5.56
N MET A 258 32.08 1.18 -4.31
CA MET A 258 31.14 1.37 -3.20
C MET A 258 30.68 2.83 -3.18
N LEU A 259 29.38 3.05 -3.12
CA LEU A 259 28.80 4.39 -3.05
C LEU A 259 28.86 4.92 -1.62
N ASP A 260 29.59 5.99 -1.44
CA ASP A 260 29.64 6.79 -0.21
C ASP A 260 28.81 8.06 -0.36
N GLU A 261 28.78 8.91 0.67
CA GLU A 261 27.98 10.13 0.68
C GLU A 261 28.44 11.13 -0.40
N GLU A 262 29.75 11.23 -0.67
CA GLU A 262 30.27 12.14 -1.70
C GLU A 262 29.83 11.68 -3.10
N ALA A 263 29.80 10.37 -3.32
CA ALA A 263 29.28 9.81 -4.58
C ALA A 263 27.77 10.03 -4.74
N LEU A 264 27.01 10.01 -3.63
CA LEU A 264 25.56 10.27 -3.68
C LEU A 264 25.23 11.70 -4.08
N ASP A 265 25.99 12.69 -3.60
CA ASP A 265 25.78 14.08 -3.97
C ASP A 265 25.93 14.26 -5.51
N ILE A 266 26.92 13.60 -6.12
CA ILE A 266 27.12 13.60 -7.57
C ILE A 266 25.98 12.86 -8.31
N ILE A 267 25.51 11.73 -7.78
CA ILE A 267 24.42 10.96 -8.37
C ILE A 267 23.10 11.74 -8.33
N ASP A 268 22.87 12.51 -7.26
CA ASP A 268 21.67 13.34 -7.15
C ASP A 268 21.68 14.50 -8.17
N GLU A 269 22.85 15.08 -8.44
CA GLU A 269 23.01 16.07 -9.49
C GLU A 269 22.74 15.49 -10.90
N LEU A 270 23.06 14.22 -11.14
CA LEU A 270 22.79 13.52 -12.40
C LEU A 270 21.31 13.16 -12.61
N ASN A 271 20.45 13.31 -11.59
CA ASN A 271 19.03 13.03 -11.64
C ASN A 271 18.66 11.62 -12.18
N LEU A 272 19.39 10.59 -11.79
CA LEU A 272 19.13 9.23 -12.24
C LEU A 272 17.82 8.69 -11.61
N SER A 273 16.95 8.10 -12.44
CA SER A 273 15.69 7.49 -11.99
C SER A 273 15.89 6.08 -11.42
N SER A 274 16.90 5.35 -11.88
CA SER A 274 17.21 3.99 -11.47
C SER A 274 18.70 3.70 -11.54
N LEU A 275 19.16 2.77 -10.69
CA LEU A 275 20.54 2.33 -10.67
C LEU A 275 20.63 0.83 -10.47
N LYS A 276 21.60 0.18 -11.17
CA LYS A 276 21.88 -1.24 -10.98
C LYS A 276 22.97 -1.44 -9.94
N ILE A 277 22.61 -2.13 -8.87
CA ILE A 277 23.50 -2.39 -7.73
C ILE A 277 23.71 -3.88 -7.49
N ARG A 278 24.82 -4.22 -6.86
CA ARG A 278 25.06 -5.57 -6.33
C ARG A 278 24.27 -5.77 -5.03
N SER A 279 23.71 -6.97 -4.86
CA SER A 279 22.91 -7.34 -3.70
C SER A 279 23.39 -8.67 -3.11
N PRO A 280 23.17 -8.92 -1.82
CA PRO A 280 23.28 -10.27 -1.24
C PRO A 280 22.47 -11.32 -2.00
N MET A 281 21.34 -10.95 -2.60
CA MET A 281 20.48 -11.87 -3.36
C MET A 281 21.13 -12.40 -4.64
N THR A 282 21.86 -11.55 -5.35
CA THR A 282 22.53 -11.91 -6.63
C THR A 282 23.96 -12.41 -6.43
N CYS A 283 24.36 -12.67 -5.18
CA CYS A 283 25.69 -13.13 -4.86
C CYS A 283 25.91 -14.60 -5.20
N ASP A 284 26.91 -14.93 -6.03
CA ASP A 284 27.28 -16.29 -6.43
C ASP A 284 28.19 -17.02 -5.44
N ALA A 285 28.42 -16.47 -4.26
CA ALA A 285 29.22 -17.15 -3.24
C ALA A 285 28.57 -18.50 -2.83
N PRO A 286 29.29 -19.63 -2.82
CA PRO A 286 28.72 -20.94 -2.51
C PRO A 286 28.22 -21.02 -1.07
N ILE A 287 28.92 -20.41 -0.12
CA ILE A 287 28.52 -20.32 1.29
C ILE A 287 28.68 -18.87 1.74
N GLY A 288 27.70 -18.35 2.47
CA GLY A 288 27.72 -16.98 2.96
C GLY A 288 27.49 -15.93 1.88
N VAL A 289 28.07 -14.76 2.02
CA VAL A 289 27.96 -13.61 1.11
C VAL A 289 29.37 -13.04 0.86
N CYS A 290 29.64 -12.47 -0.31
CA CYS A 290 30.91 -11.78 -0.54
C CYS A 290 30.83 -10.31 -0.06
N ALA A 291 31.99 -9.73 0.26
CA ALA A 291 32.08 -8.37 0.77
C ALA A 291 31.51 -7.32 -0.20
N LYS A 292 31.77 -7.44 -1.51
CA LYS A 292 31.26 -6.49 -2.50
C LYS A 292 29.73 -6.56 -2.68
N CYS A 293 29.11 -7.75 -2.63
CA CYS A 293 27.66 -7.87 -2.73
C CYS A 293 26.94 -7.36 -1.48
N TYR A 294 27.57 -7.49 -0.31
CA TYR A 294 27.02 -6.90 0.92
C TYR A 294 27.27 -5.39 1.00
N GLY A 295 28.45 -4.94 0.56
CA GLY A 295 28.84 -3.54 0.55
C GLY A 295 29.33 -3.04 1.91
N ARG A 296 28.89 -1.87 2.33
CA ARG A 296 29.35 -1.13 3.51
C ARG A 296 28.91 -1.81 4.82
N ASP A 297 29.82 -1.86 5.78
CA ASP A 297 29.52 -2.11 7.19
C ASP A 297 28.82 -0.85 7.77
N LEU A 298 27.57 -0.99 8.18
CA LEU A 298 26.77 0.13 8.68
C LEU A 298 27.27 0.69 10.00
N ALA A 299 28.00 -0.09 10.78
CA ALA A 299 28.56 0.36 12.06
C ALA A 299 29.86 1.16 11.88
N ARG A 300 30.71 0.76 10.93
CA ARG A 300 32.06 1.31 10.76
C ARG A 300 32.22 2.22 9.56
N GLY A 301 31.31 2.14 8.57
CA GLY A 301 31.30 3.03 7.42
C GLY A 301 32.24 2.66 6.26
N HIS A 302 33.00 1.58 6.36
CA HIS A 302 33.84 1.05 5.27
C HIS A 302 33.30 -0.29 4.74
N LEU A 303 33.92 -0.83 3.68
CA LEU A 303 33.55 -2.13 3.15
C LEU A 303 33.65 -3.19 4.24
N VAL A 304 32.67 -4.10 4.31
CA VAL A 304 32.61 -5.15 5.33
C VAL A 304 33.83 -6.07 5.27
N HIS A 305 34.34 -6.44 6.43
CA HIS A 305 35.50 -7.33 6.55
C HIS A 305 35.09 -8.82 6.45
N ARG A 306 36.02 -9.64 6.01
CA ARG A 306 35.87 -11.10 6.03
C ARG A 306 35.72 -11.56 7.48
N GLY A 307 34.83 -12.54 7.71
CA GLY A 307 34.51 -13.08 9.01
C GLY A 307 33.36 -12.40 9.76
N GLU A 308 32.78 -11.31 9.22
CA GLU A 308 31.62 -10.66 9.82
C GLU A 308 30.37 -11.52 9.66
N ALA A 309 29.65 -11.75 10.77
CA ALA A 309 28.43 -12.57 10.82
C ALA A 309 27.19 -11.72 10.40
N VAL A 310 27.11 -11.38 9.13
CA VAL A 310 26.07 -10.49 8.59
C VAL A 310 24.65 -11.05 8.75
N GLY A 311 24.49 -12.36 8.80
CA GLY A 311 23.19 -12.98 9.01
C GLY A 311 22.65 -12.74 10.42
N VAL A 312 23.48 -12.88 11.44
CA VAL A 312 23.09 -12.59 12.84
C VAL A 312 22.80 -11.10 13.03
N VAL A 313 23.64 -10.22 12.43
CA VAL A 313 23.41 -8.77 12.43
C VAL A 313 22.06 -8.44 11.78
N ALA A 314 21.74 -9.05 10.63
CA ALA A 314 20.46 -8.86 9.96
C ALA A 314 19.27 -9.31 10.84
N ALA A 315 19.33 -10.51 11.41
CA ALA A 315 18.28 -11.03 12.26
C ALA A 315 18.02 -10.16 13.51
N GLN A 316 19.08 -9.67 14.14
CA GLN A 316 18.99 -8.78 15.29
C GLN A 316 18.45 -7.40 14.91
N SER A 317 18.87 -6.84 13.76
CA SER A 317 18.38 -5.55 13.27
C SER A 317 16.89 -5.57 12.88
N ILE A 318 16.40 -6.72 12.40
CA ILE A 318 14.97 -6.93 12.10
C ILE A 318 14.19 -7.19 13.40
N GLY A 319 14.77 -7.91 14.36
CA GLY A 319 14.09 -8.34 15.57
C GLY A 319 14.04 -7.29 16.68
N GLU A 320 15.05 -6.45 16.82
CA GLU A 320 15.11 -5.41 17.86
C GLU A 320 13.89 -4.47 17.81
N PRO A 321 13.52 -3.88 16.68
CA PRO A 321 12.33 -3.03 16.62
C PRO A 321 11.01 -3.78 16.82
N GLY A 322 11.02 -5.11 16.76
CA GLY A 322 9.83 -5.95 16.95
C GLY A 322 9.15 -5.72 18.31
N THR A 323 9.92 -5.50 19.37
CA THR A 323 9.37 -5.12 20.67
C THR A 323 8.77 -3.72 20.67
N GLN A 324 9.34 -2.77 19.95
CA GLN A 324 8.78 -1.43 19.77
C GLN A 324 7.52 -1.45 18.90
N LEU A 325 7.47 -2.30 17.87
CA LEU A 325 6.26 -2.53 17.08
C LEU A 325 5.09 -2.99 17.95
N THR A 326 5.34 -3.83 18.96
CA THR A 326 4.30 -4.28 19.90
C THR A 326 3.78 -3.15 20.79
N MET A 327 4.60 -2.17 21.14
CA MET A 327 4.22 -1.02 21.95
C MET A 327 3.50 0.06 21.15
N ARG A 328 3.67 0.09 19.83
CA ARG A 328 3.10 1.10 18.92
C ARG A 328 2.07 0.51 17.97
N THR A 329 1.20 -0.38 18.42
CA THR A 329 0.07 -0.82 17.60
C THR A 329 -0.74 0.40 17.14
N PHE A 330 -1.43 0.29 16.01
CA PHE A 330 -2.24 1.33 15.34
C PHE A 330 -3.20 2.13 16.24
N HIS A 331 -3.22 1.86 17.52
CA HIS A 331 -4.10 2.47 18.50
C HIS A 331 -3.28 3.06 19.64
N ILE A 332 -2.94 4.34 19.55
CA ILE A 332 -2.43 5.09 20.72
C ILE A 332 -3.59 5.15 21.73
N GLY A 333 -3.52 4.32 22.77
CA GLY A 333 -4.56 4.26 23.79
C GLY A 333 -5.91 3.71 23.30
N GLY A 334 -5.94 2.91 22.23
CA GLY A 334 -7.14 2.31 21.67
C GLY A 334 -7.93 3.21 20.70
N ALA A 335 -7.44 4.42 20.41
CA ALA A 335 -8.05 5.30 19.40
C ALA A 335 -7.78 4.73 17.99
N ALA A 336 -8.84 4.58 17.20
CA ALA A 336 -8.75 4.15 15.81
C ALA A 336 -8.43 5.34 14.91
N SER A 337 -7.51 5.17 13.99
CA SER A 337 -7.30 6.08 12.86
C SER A 337 -7.66 5.33 11.58
N SER A 338 -8.65 5.78 10.84
CA SER A 338 -8.91 5.34 9.49
C SER A 338 -8.43 6.46 8.56
N ALA A 339 -7.66 6.10 7.53
CA ALA A 339 -7.43 7.01 6.43
C ALA A 339 -8.76 7.22 5.70
N SER A 340 -9.15 8.45 5.43
CA SER A 340 -10.29 8.74 4.54
C SER A 340 -9.94 8.20 3.15
N GLU A 341 -10.85 7.46 2.53
CA GLU A 341 -10.66 7.05 1.14
C GLU A 341 -10.77 8.29 0.25
N ASP A 342 -9.69 8.58 -0.49
CA ASP A 342 -9.66 9.69 -1.42
C ASP A 342 -10.59 9.41 -2.60
N ASN A 343 -11.35 10.41 -3.01
CA ASN A 343 -12.26 10.36 -4.15
C ASN A 343 -11.71 11.05 -5.40
N ALA A 344 -10.52 11.63 -5.28
CA ALA A 344 -9.84 12.35 -6.37
C ALA A 344 -8.33 12.35 -6.15
N ILE A 345 -7.57 12.43 -7.24
CA ILE A 345 -6.14 12.69 -7.24
C ILE A 345 -5.91 14.15 -7.55
N PHE A 346 -5.17 14.84 -6.69
CA PHE A 346 -4.67 16.18 -6.89
C PHE A 346 -3.15 16.14 -6.95
N ASN A 347 -2.54 16.91 -7.86
CA ASN A 347 -1.09 17.09 -7.81
C ASN A 347 -0.69 17.96 -6.63
N LYS A 348 0.48 17.69 -6.06
CA LYS A 348 1.06 18.49 -4.98
C LYS A 348 2.13 19.46 -5.49
N ASN A 349 2.74 19.14 -6.63
CA ASN A 349 3.79 19.93 -7.25
C ASN A 349 3.45 20.22 -8.71
N ALA A 350 3.87 21.37 -9.21
CA ALA A 350 3.76 21.72 -10.62
C ALA A 350 4.63 20.80 -11.48
N GLY A 351 4.16 20.41 -12.65
CA GLY A 351 4.91 19.56 -13.57
C GLY A 351 4.11 19.04 -14.76
N ILE A 352 4.78 18.24 -15.59
CA ILE A 352 4.18 17.68 -16.82
C ILE A 352 3.60 16.30 -16.51
N VAL A 353 2.33 16.13 -16.82
CA VAL A 353 1.63 14.84 -16.67
C VAL A 353 2.01 13.90 -17.81
N SER A 354 2.28 12.66 -17.47
CA SER A 354 2.43 11.56 -18.42
C SER A 354 1.66 10.33 -17.93
N PHE A 355 0.91 9.72 -18.83
CA PHE A 355 0.21 8.47 -18.55
C PHE A 355 0.98 7.29 -19.10
N SER A 356 0.85 6.12 -18.43
CA SER A 356 1.49 4.89 -18.91
C SER A 356 0.96 4.48 -20.30
N ASN A 357 1.81 3.86 -21.13
CA ASN A 357 1.42 3.41 -22.48
C ASN A 357 0.30 2.37 -22.50
N ASP A 358 0.01 1.74 -21.36
CA ASP A 358 -1.04 0.73 -21.20
C ASP A 358 -2.40 1.32 -20.82
N ILE A 359 -2.52 2.66 -20.71
CA ILE A 359 -3.79 3.29 -20.39
C ILE A 359 -4.73 3.22 -21.60
N LYS A 360 -5.92 2.68 -21.36
CA LYS A 360 -7.03 2.75 -22.30
C LYS A 360 -8.11 3.67 -21.74
N THR A 361 -8.51 4.65 -22.52
CA THR A 361 -9.56 5.61 -22.14
C THR A 361 -10.71 5.54 -23.13
N VAL A 362 -11.90 5.88 -22.65
CA VAL A 362 -13.13 5.99 -23.47
C VAL A 362 -13.78 7.32 -23.17
N THR A 363 -14.15 8.06 -24.22
CA THR A 363 -14.76 9.38 -24.07
C THR A 363 -16.25 9.26 -23.71
N ASN A 364 -16.66 9.88 -22.59
CA ASN A 364 -18.04 9.95 -22.12
C ASN A 364 -18.84 11.03 -22.86
N LYS A 365 -20.18 11.11 -22.61
CA LYS A 365 -21.11 12.15 -23.12
C LYS A 365 -20.64 13.58 -22.86
N ASP A 366 -19.99 13.77 -21.71
CA ASP A 366 -19.45 15.07 -21.26
C ASP A 366 -18.08 15.41 -21.86
N LYS A 367 -17.63 14.63 -22.86
CA LYS A 367 -16.30 14.73 -23.50
C LYS A 367 -15.11 14.52 -22.52
N LEU A 368 -15.35 13.93 -21.36
CA LEU A 368 -14.32 13.55 -20.42
C LEU A 368 -13.85 12.12 -20.72
N GLU A 369 -12.59 11.84 -20.48
CA GLU A 369 -11.99 10.53 -20.66
C GLU A 369 -12.19 9.68 -19.41
N VAL A 370 -12.75 8.48 -19.58
CA VAL A 370 -12.94 7.49 -18.50
C VAL A 370 -11.94 6.37 -18.69
N VAL A 371 -11.23 6.03 -17.63
CA VAL A 371 -10.21 4.96 -17.64
C VAL A 371 -10.87 3.59 -17.63
N VAL A 372 -10.56 2.78 -18.64
CA VAL A 372 -11.04 1.38 -18.75
C VAL A 372 -9.93 0.34 -18.56
N SER A 373 -8.68 0.78 -18.39
CA SER A 373 -7.55 -0.08 -18.00
C SER A 373 -7.39 -0.18 -16.48
N ARG A 374 -6.83 -1.28 -15.99
CA ARG A 374 -6.71 -1.54 -14.53
C ARG A 374 -5.34 -1.20 -13.95
N ASN A 375 -4.33 -1.14 -14.80
CA ASN A 375 -2.96 -0.83 -14.43
C ASN A 375 -2.55 0.56 -14.90
N ALA A 376 -3.50 1.49 -14.95
CA ALA A 376 -3.22 2.86 -15.34
C ALA A 376 -2.36 3.55 -14.27
N MET A 377 -1.23 4.11 -14.70
CA MET A 377 -0.34 4.92 -13.87
C MET A 377 -0.27 6.33 -14.46
N CYS A 378 -0.39 7.31 -13.59
CA CYS A 378 -0.16 8.71 -13.88
C CYS A 378 1.14 9.13 -13.21
N SER A 379 2.06 9.71 -13.97
CA SER A 379 3.34 10.22 -13.46
C SER A 379 3.44 11.71 -13.74
N ILE A 380 3.91 12.48 -12.78
CA ILE A 380 4.18 13.91 -12.94
C ILE A 380 5.70 14.08 -12.92
N SER A 381 6.23 14.69 -13.95
CA SER A 381 7.67 14.92 -14.13
C SER A 381 7.98 16.42 -14.15
N ASP A 382 9.17 16.75 -13.64
CA ASP A 382 9.74 18.09 -13.76
C ASP A 382 10.17 18.39 -15.19
N THR A 383 10.51 19.64 -15.48
CA THR A 383 11.06 20.10 -16.76
C THR A 383 12.29 19.32 -17.22
N ASN A 384 13.01 18.69 -16.29
CA ASN A 384 14.18 17.85 -16.53
C ASN A 384 13.83 16.37 -16.80
N GLY A 385 12.57 15.98 -16.80
CA GLY A 385 12.12 14.59 -16.99
C GLY A 385 12.22 13.71 -15.74
N LYS A 386 12.57 14.26 -14.56
CA LYS A 386 12.57 13.53 -13.29
C LYS A 386 11.13 13.34 -12.81
N ILE A 387 10.72 12.11 -12.51
CA ILE A 387 9.40 11.82 -11.93
C ILE A 387 9.39 12.32 -10.49
N ILE A 388 8.49 13.26 -10.20
CA ILE A 388 8.28 13.83 -8.87
C ILE A 388 7.15 13.10 -8.16
N GLU A 389 6.07 12.79 -8.88
CA GLU A 389 4.89 12.16 -8.33
C GLU A 389 4.44 11.01 -9.21
N GLN A 390 3.88 9.97 -8.59
CA GLN A 390 3.32 8.85 -9.31
C GLN A 390 2.06 8.35 -8.61
N TYR A 391 0.97 8.21 -9.37
CA TYR A 391 -0.33 7.82 -8.87
C TYR A 391 -0.88 6.64 -9.67
N LYS A 392 -1.50 5.71 -8.98
CA LYS A 392 -2.29 4.66 -9.62
C LYS A 392 -3.71 5.16 -9.83
N VAL A 393 -4.16 5.18 -11.10
CA VAL A 393 -5.51 5.61 -11.45
C VAL A 393 -6.44 4.40 -11.47
N PRO A 394 -7.51 4.38 -10.65
CA PRO A 394 -8.43 3.24 -10.61
C PRO A 394 -9.28 3.13 -11.87
N TYR A 395 -9.73 1.91 -12.16
CA TYR A 395 -10.69 1.63 -13.24
C TYR A 395 -12.01 2.41 -13.02
N GLY A 396 -12.51 3.03 -14.05
CA GLY A 396 -13.73 3.84 -13.99
C GLY A 396 -13.52 5.28 -13.51
N ALA A 397 -12.27 5.68 -13.22
CA ALA A 397 -11.96 7.06 -12.90
C ALA A 397 -12.14 7.97 -14.12
N VAL A 398 -12.62 9.17 -13.87
CA VAL A 398 -12.78 10.22 -14.87
C VAL A 398 -11.52 11.08 -14.86
N LEU A 399 -10.83 11.20 -15.98
CA LEU A 399 -9.69 12.08 -16.15
C LEU A 399 -10.17 13.51 -16.45
N GLU A 400 -9.63 14.47 -15.71
CA GLU A 400 -9.90 15.90 -15.92
C GLU A 400 -8.76 16.60 -16.67
N VAL A 401 -7.64 15.89 -16.87
CA VAL A 401 -6.41 16.38 -17.51
C VAL A 401 -6.00 15.44 -18.63
N SER A 402 -5.53 16.03 -19.75
CA SER A 402 -5.00 15.27 -20.89
C SER A 402 -3.50 15.00 -20.74
N ASP A 403 -3.00 14.00 -21.47
CA ASP A 403 -1.57 13.67 -21.53
C ASP A 403 -0.71 14.85 -21.98
N SER A 404 0.48 14.97 -21.40
CA SER A 404 1.47 16.02 -21.68
C SER A 404 1.03 17.46 -21.33
N ASN A 405 0.03 17.64 -20.46
CA ASN A 405 -0.34 18.94 -19.94
C ASN A 405 0.64 19.39 -18.85
N ASP A 406 0.98 20.68 -18.88
CA ASP A 406 1.69 21.34 -17.77
C ASP A 406 0.69 21.76 -16.72
N LEU A 407 0.89 21.31 -15.48
CA LEU A 407 -0.02 21.54 -14.37
C LEU A 407 0.57 22.47 -13.32
N GLU A 408 -0.25 23.38 -12.83
CA GLU A 408 0.02 24.12 -11.59
C GLU A 408 -0.29 23.24 -10.35
N ASP A 409 0.13 23.68 -9.17
CA ASP A 409 -0.11 22.98 -7.91
C ASP A 409 -1.59 22.88 -7.59
N GLY A 410 -2.06 21.75 -7.09
CA GLY A 410 -3.41 21.54 -6.59
C GLY A 410 -4.48 21.33 -7.68
N VAL A 411 -4.09 21.04 -8.93
CA VAL A 411 -5.02 20.71 -10.01
C VAL A 411 -5.52 19.28 -9.85
N LYS A 412 -6.82 19.08 -10.06
CA LYS A 412 -7.46 17.77 -10.01
C LYS A 412 -7.17 16.98 -11.28
N ILE A 413 -6.52 15.83 -11.13
CA ILE A 413 -6.11 14.97 -12.26
C ILE A 413 -7.20 13.97 -12.61
N ALA A 414 -7.71 13.26 -11.61
CA ALA A 414 -8.71 12.22 -11.77
C ALA A 414 -9.71 12.22 -10.61
N SER A 415 -10.93 11.75 -10.86
CA SER A 415 -11.95 11.58 -9.82
C SER A 415 -12.75 10.30 -9.99
N TRP A 416 -13.17 9.71 -8.86
CA TRP A 416 -13.97 8.48 -8.83
C TRP A 416 -14.85 8.43 -7.58
N ASP A 417 -15.78 7.48 -7.56
CA ASP A 417 -16.57 7.17 -6.37
C ASP A 417 -15.85 6.10 -5.53
N PRO A 418 -15.39 6.40 -4.30
CA PRO A 418 -14.66 5.45 -3.48
C PRO A 418 -15.56 4.32 -2.92
N TYR A 419 -16.87 4.50 -2.91
CA TYR A 419 -17.83 3.55 -2.32
C TYR A 419 -18.40 2.54 -3.31
N THR A 420 -18.25 2.79 -4.61
CA THR A 420 -18.76 1.93 -5.66
C THR A 420 -17.71 1.65 -6.73
N ARG A 421 -17.68 0.42 -7.22
CA ARG A 421 -16.88 0.05 -8.39
C ARG A 421 -17.79 0.07 -9.61
N PRO A 422 -17.62 1.03 -10.56
CA PRO A 422 -18.44 1.06 -11.76
C PRO A 422 -18.02 -0.04 -12.74
N ILE A 423 -18.97 -0.60 -13.47
CA ILE A 423 -18.71 -1.34 -14.71
C ILE A 423 -19.07 -0.38 -15.84
N VAL A 424 -18.09 -0.04 -16.67
CA VAL A 424 -18.22 1.01 -17.72
C VAL A 424 -18.36 0.34 -19.08
N SER A 425 -19.22 0.93 -19.94
CA SER A 425 -19.38 0.49 -21.33
C SER A 425 -18.22 0.98 -22.19
N GLU A 426 -17.58 0.07 -22.91
CA GLU A 426 -16.55 0.43 -23.89
C GLU A 426 -17.13 0.89 -25.24
N THR A 427 -18.42 0.61 -25.51
CA THR A 427 -19.06 0.88 -26.78
C THR A 427 -20.45 1.51 -26.63
N SER A 428 -20.90 2.12 -27.70
CA SER A 428 -22.26 2.67 -27.78
C SER A 428 -23.23 1.67 -28.43
N GLY A 429 -24.43 1.51 -27.85
CA GLY A 429 -25.43 0.60 -28.40
C GLY A 429 -26.72 0.58 -27.59
N LYS A 430 -27.54 -0.46 -27.78
CA LYS A 430 -28.72 -0.73 -26.96
C LYS A 430 -28.45 -1.83 -25.97
N VAL A 431 -28.93 -1.65 -24.77
CA VAL A 431 -28.84 -2.63 -23.68
C VAL A 431 -29.81 -3.77 -23.94
N LYS A 432 -29.33 -5.02 -23.84
CA LYS A 432 -30.15 -6.23 -23.84
C LYS A 432 -29.81 -7.04 -22.59
N PHE A 433 -30.83 -7.35 -21.80
CA PHE A 433 -30.71 -8.18 -20.62
C PHE A 433 -30.78 -9.66 -20.97
N THR A 434 -29.84 -10.44 -20.44
CA THR A 434 -29.81 -11.90 -20.56
C THR A 434 -29.74 -12.49 -19.16
N ASP A 435 -30.61 -13.49 -18.86
CA ASP A 435 -30.74 -14.15 -17.55
C ASP A 435 -31.08 -13.22 -16.36
N ILE A 436 -31.63 -12.05 -16.62
CA ILE A 436 -32.11 -11.10 -15.62
C ILE A 436 -33.63 -11.31 -15.45
N GLN A 437 -34.02 -12.01 -14.35
CA GLN A 437 -35.42 -12.30 -14.03
C GLN A 437 -35.73 -11.87 -12.60
N ASP A 438 -36.77 -11.05 -12.45
CA ASP A 438 -37.19 -10.56 -11.16
C ASP A 438 -37.66 -11.69 -10.22
N GLY A 439 -37.26 -11.64 -8.95
CA GLY A 439 -37.50 -12.65 -7.92
C GLY A 439 -36.69 -13.94 -8.05
N ILE A 440 -35.91 -14.13 -9.12
CA ILE A 440 -35.06 -15.33 -9.34
C ILE A 440 -33.58 -14.97 -9.30
N THR A 441 -33.14 -14.04 -10.15
CA THR A 441 -31.74 -13.60 -10.27
C THR A 441 -31.53 -12.18 -9.78
N VAL A 442 -32.58 -11.38 -9.77
CA VAL A 442 -32.56 -9.97 -9.34
C VAL A 442 -33.73 -9.66 -8.43
N ARG A 443 -33.57 -8.61 -7.63
CA ARG A 443 -34.60 -8.00 -6.80
C ARG A 443 -34.73 -6.55 -7.22
N GLU A 444 -35.96 -6.16 -7.55
CA GLU A 444 -36.24 -4.77 -7.85
C GLU A 444 -36.37 -3.97 -6.54
N GLN A 445 -35.56 -2.94 -6.38
CA GLN A 445 -35.58 -2.04 -5.23
C GLN A 445 -35.99 -0.67 -5.75
N LEU A 446 -37.17 -0.22 -5.32
CA LEU A 446 -37.67 1.11 -5.68
C LEU A 446 -37.04 2.13 -4.73
N ASP A 447 -36.31 3.08 -5.28
CA ASP A 447 -35.82 4.24 -4.54
C ASP A 447 -36.97 5.24 -4.38
N GLU A 448 -37.53 5.28 -3.16
CA GLU A 448 -38.70 6.12 -2.85
C GLU A 448 -38.44 7.63 -2.98
N LEU A 449 -37.18 8.06 -2.98
CA LEU A 449 -36.80 9.47 -3.08
C LEU A 449 -36.57 9.92 -4.52
N THR A 450 -35.98 9.08 -5.35
CA THR A 450 -35.68 9.39 -6.75
C THR A 450 -36.73 8.87 -7.72
N GLY A 451 -37.60 7.96 -7.28
CA GLY A 451 -38.57 7.26 -8.09
C GLY A 451 -37.98 6.36 -9.17
N LEU A 452 -36.66 6.11 -9.10
CA LEU A 452 -35.94 5.22 -9.99
C LEU A 452 -35.93 3.81 -9.41
N SER A 453 -36.32 2.81 -10.22
CA SER A 453 -36.14 1.42 -9.86
C SER A 453 -34.70 1.02 -10.08
N SER A 454 -33.99 0.61 -9.03
CA SER A 454 -32.69 -0.04 -9.12
C SER A 454 -32.87 -1.55 -9.01
N VAL A 455 -32.15 -2.28 -9.84
CA VAL A 455 -32.18 -3.75 -9.87
C VAL A 455 -30.95 -4.28 -9.16
N GLU A 456 -31.13 -4.92 -8.00
CA GLU A 456 -30.04 -5.57 -7.24
C GLU A 456 -29.92 -7.03 -7.67
N ILE A 457 -28.69 -7.48 -7.89
CA ILE A 457 -28.41 -8.86 -8.25
C ILE A 457 -28.30 -9.72 -6.99
N ILE A 458 -29.20 -10.72 -6.87
CA ILE A 458 -29.28 -11.63 -5.71
C ILE A 458 -28.04 -12.53 -5.65
N GLU A 459 -27.50 -12.74 -4.45
CA GLU A 459 -26.40 -13.68 -4.24
C GLU A 459 -26.79 -15.11 -4.66
N VAL A 460 -25.85 -15.85 -5.24
CA VAL A 460 -26.09 -17.21 -5.75
C VAL A 460 -26.61 -18.16 -4.67
N ALA A 461 -26.23 -17.94 -3.40
CA ALA A 461 -26.68 -18.70 -2.26
C ALA A 461 -28.18 -18.50 -1.95
N ASP A 462 -28.70 -17.29 -2.19
CA ASP A 462 -30.07 -16.89 -1.88
C ASP A 462 -31.04 -17.09 -3.06
N ARG A 463 -30.51 -17.48 -4.24
CA ARG A 463 -31.35 -17.75 -5.42
C ARG A 463 -32.11 -19.05 -5.28
N THR A 464 -33.26 -19.11 -5.92
CA THR A 464 -34.04 -20.35 -6.09
C THR A 464 -33.23 -21.39 -6.88
N SER A 465 -33.59 -22.66 -6.74
CA SER A 465 -32.89 -23.77 -7.43
C SER A 465 -32.81 -23.57 -8.96
N ALA A 466 -33.79 -22.92 -9.56
CA ALA A 466 -33.83 -22.62 -11.00
C ALA A 466 -32.88 -21.47 -11.39
N GLY A 467 -32.58 -20.54 -10.47
CA GLY A 467 -31.72 -19.38 -10.73
C GLY A 467 -30.25 -19.57 -10.43
N ARG A 468 -29.85 -20.73 -9.87
CA ARG A 468 -28.45 -20.96 -9.46
C ARG A 468 -27.50 -21.10 -10.64
N ASP A 469 -28.00 -21.60 -11.78
CA ASP A 469 -27.18 -21.80 -12.98
C ASP A 469 -27.28 -20.63 -13.97
N MET A 470 -28.12 -19.62 -13.66
CA MET A 470 -28.26 -18.41 -14.48
C MET A 470 -27.19 -17.39 -14.17
N ILE A 471 -26.60 -16.80 -15.21
CA ILE A 471 -25.59 -15.74 -15.08
C ILE A 471 -26.22 -14.44 -15.61
N PRO A 472 -26.61 -13.51 -14.73
CA PRO A 472 -27.13 -12.22 -15.17
C PRO A 472 -26.07 -11.47 -15.99
N THR A 473 -26.36 -11.18 -17.24
CA THR A 473 -25.45 -10.48 -18.15
C THR A 473 -26.15 -9.35 -18.87
N ILE A 474 -25.38 -8.31 -19.17
CA ILE A 474 -25.80 -7.22 -20.04
C ILE A 474 -25.03 -7.31 -21.35
N GLU A 475 -25.75 -7.44 -22.44
CA GLU A 475 -25.21 -7.40 -23.80
C GLU A 475 -25.47 -6.03 -24.41
N ILE A 476 -24.47 -5.45 -25.10
CA ILE A 476 -24.66 -4.26 -25.90
C ILE A 476 -24.86 -4.69 -27.36
N VAL A 477 -26.03 -4.37 -27.89
CA VAL A 477 -26.45 -4.76 -29.23
C VAL A 477 -26.62 -3.53 -30.17
N ASP A 478 -26.32 -3.75 -31.44
CA ASP A 478 -26.55 -2.77 -32.49
C ASP A 478 -28.07 -2.64 -32.82
N SER A 479 -28.43 -1.69 -33.63
CA SER A 479 -29.79 -1.46 -34.12
C SER A 479 -30.44 -2.71 -34.77
N LYS A 480 -29.65 -3.69 -35.22
CA LYS A 480 -30.05 -4.97 -35.79
C LYS A 480 -30.15 -6.12 -34.77
N GLY A 481 -29.94 -5.85 -33.47
CA GLY A 481 -30.00 -6.90 -32.42
C GLY A 481 -28.77 -7.83 -32.36
N LYS A 482 -27.68 -7.52 -33.06
CA LYS A 482 -26.42 -8.28 -32.96
C LYS A 482 -25.52 -7.63 -31.93
N PRO A 483 -24.72 -8.45 -31.13
CA PRO A 483 -23.76 -7.89 -30.19
C PRO A 483 -22.74 -7.01 -30.90
N VAL A 484 -22.45 -5.86 -30.35
CA VAL A 484 -21.39 -4.96 -30.83
C VAL A 484 -20.05 -5.59 -30.48
N LEU A 485 -19.10 -5.54 -31.42
CA LEU A 485 -17.76 -6.10 -31.22
C LEU A 485 -16.81 -5.05 -30.67
N VAL A 486 -16.03 -5.39 -29.64
CA VAL A 486 -15.10 -4.52 -28.91
C VAL A 486 -13.68 -5.02 -29.04
N GLY A 487 -12.72 -4.09 -28.97
CA GLY A 487 -11.29 -4.37 -28.91
C GLY A 487 -10.67 -4.86 -30.20
N GLU A 488 -9.37 -5.08 -30.19
CA GLU A 488 -8.58 -5.56 -31.33
C GLU A 488 -9.00 -6.95 -31.79
N PHE A 489 -9.52 -7.78 -30.87
CA PHE A 489 -9.94 -9.15 -31.12
C PHE A 489 -11.41 -9.29 -31.53
N LYS A 490 -12.13 -8.19 -31.75
CA LYS A 490 -13.54 -8.19 -32.20
C LYS A 490 -14.46 -9.07 -31.36
N GLN A 491 -14.40 -8.96 -30.05
CA GLN A 491 -15.21 -9.74 -29.13
C GLN A 491 -16.57 -9.10 -28.89
N PRO A 492 -17.64 -9.89 -28.61
CA PRO A 492 -18.94 -9.33 -28.31
C PRO A 492 -18.93 -8.57 -26.97
N ALA A 493 -19.54 -7.39 -26.92
CA ALA A 493 -19.69 -6.58 -25.72
C ALA A 493 -20.69 -7.21 -24.75
N VAL A 494 -20.25 -8.15 -23.94
CA VAL A 494 -21.01 -8.91 -22.94
C VAL A 494 -20.41 -8.64 -21.56
N TYR A 495 -21.21 -8.09 -20.66
CA TYR A 495 -20.78 -7.74 -19.31
C TYR A 495 -21.50 -8.62 -18.28
N PRO A 496 -20.84 -9.65 -17.71
CA PRO A 496 -21.41 -10.45 -16.64
C PRO A 496 -21.52 -9.60 -15.36
N LEU A 497 -22.65 -9.69 -14.70
CA LEU A 497 -22.95 -8.91 -13.53
C LEU A 497 -22.70 -9.74 -12.27
N PRO A 498 -21.80 -9.31 -11.38
CA PRO A 498 -21.54 -10.00 -10.12
C PRO A 498 -22.70 -9.83 -9.13
N ALA A 499 -22.78 -10.73 -8.18
CA ALA A 499 -23.75 -10.67 -7.08
C ALA A 499 -23.59 -9.38 -6.25
N GLY A 500 -24.71 -8.79 -5.81
CA GLY A 500 -24.71 -7.50 -5.10
C GLY A 500 -24.56 -6.27 -6.00
N GLY A 501 -24.43 -6.44 -7.32
CA GLY A 501 -24.37 -5.33 -8.26
C GLY A 501 -25.71 -4.60 -8.39
N LEU A 502 -25.65 -3.27 -8.47
CA LEU A 502 -26.81 -2.40 -8.68
C LEU A 502 -26.85 -1.95 -10.14
N VAL A 503 -27.94 -2.23 -10.82
CA VAL A 503 -28.18 -1.85 -12.23
C VAL A 503 -29.28 -0.82 -12.29
N ASN A 504 -28.97 0.36 -12.84
CA ASN A 504 -29.93 1.45 -13.00
C ASN A 504 -30.44 1.59 -14.46
N LEU A 505 -30.10 0.63 -15.34
CA LEU A 505 -30.47 0.64 -16.75
C LEU A 505 -31.75 -0.16 -16.98
N VAL A 506 -32.47 0.22 -18.03
CA VAL A 506 -33.67 -0.47 -18.47
C VAL A 506 -33.39 -1.23 -19.78
N ASN A 507 -33.99 -2.41 -19.93
CA ASN A 507 -33.83 -3.21 -21.15
C ASN A 507 -34.25 -2.40 -22.40
N GLY A 508 -33.40 -2.35 -23.41
CA GLY A 508 -33.61 -1.57 -24.64
C GLY A 508 -33.15 -0.11 -24.58
N GLN A 509 -32.66 0.38 -23.46
CA GLN A 509 -32.09 1.72 -23.31
C GLN A 509 -30.86 1.89 -24.20
N LYS A 510 -30.70 3.07 -24.79
CA LYS A 510 -29.49 3.43 -25.52
C LYS A 510 -28.44 3.94 -24.54
N ILE A 511 -27.24 3.37 -24.62
CA ILE A 511 -26.06 3.80 -23.86
C ILE A 511 -24.97 4.29 -24.82
N THR A 512 -24.12 5.17 -24.28
CA THR A 512 -22.94 5.67 -24.98
C THR A 512 -21.69 5.02 -24.35
N ALA A 513 -20.63 4.99 -25.12
CA ALA A 513 -19.31 4.59 -24.58
C ALA A 513 -18.94 5.49 -23.38
N GLY A 514 -18.28 4.91 -22.36
CA GLY A 514 -17.95 5.60 -21.12
C GLY A 514 -19.09 5.74 -20.09
N GLU A 515 -20.29 5.22 -20.37
CA GLU A 515 -21.43 5.25 -19.44
C GLU A 515 -21.39 4.05 -18.48
N VAL A 516 -21.76 4.26 -17.23
CA VAL A 516 -21.78 3.22 -16.20
C VAL A 516 -22.95 2.26 -16.42
N ILE A 517 -22.65 0.98 -16.61
CA ILE A 517 -23.63 -0.09 -16.82
C ILE A 517 -24.18 -0.58 -15.49
N ALA A 518 -23.30 -0.83 -14.53
CA ALA A 518 -23.65 -1.31 -13.19
C ALA A 518 -22.68 -0.74 -12.16
N ARG A 519 -23.13 -0.63 -10.92
CA ARG A 519 -22.30 -0.24 -9.79
C ARG A 519 -22.24 -1.38 -8.80
N MET A 520 -21.03 -1.78 -8.43
CA MET A 520 -20.82 -2.70 -7.33
C MET A 520 -20.57 -1.88 -6.08
N PRO A 521 -21.43 -1.94 -5.05
CA PRO A 521 -21.06 -1.37 -3.77
C PRO A 521 -19.79 -2.09 -3.31
N LEU A 522 -18.72 -1.34 -3.10
CA LEU A 522 -17.61 -1.81 -2.31
C LEU A 522 -18.19 -1.96 -0.90
N VAL A 523 -18.74 -3.14 -0.62
CA VAL A 523 -18.82 -3.57 0.77
C VAL A 523 -17.38 -3.42 1.20
N ALA A 524 -17.09 -2.41 2.04
CA ALA A 524 -15.80 -2.34 2.70
C ALA A 524 -15.62 -3.74 3.24
N SER A 525 -14.77 -4.51 2.60
CA SER A 525 -14.52 -5.87 3.01
C SER A 525 -14.19 -5.63 4.46
N LYS A 526 -15.03 -6.14 5.38
CA LYS A 526 -14.75 -6.17 6.82
C LYS A 526 -13.27 -6.23 6.84
N THR A 527 -12.58 -5.21 7.35
CA THR A 527 -11.14 -5.10 7.30
C THR A 527 -10.63 -6.51 7.37
N LYS A 528 -10.48 -7.09 6.16
CA LYS A 528 -10.15 -8.52 6.02
C LYS A 528 -8.87 -8.50 6.74
N ASP A 529 -8.82 -9.12 7.86
CA ASP A 529 -7.70 -9.35 8.72
C ASP A 529 -6.41 -9.25 7.89
N ILE A 530 -6.10 -8.01 7.47
CA ILE A 530 -4.77 -7.68 6.98
C ILE A 530 -4.02 -7.74 8.28
N THR A 531 -3.52 -8.95 8.58
CA THR A 531 -2.66 -9.17 9.71
C THR A 531 -1.52 -8.17 9.53
N GLY A 532 -1.69 -7.01 10.14
CA GLY A 532 -0.71 -5.94 10.11
C GLY A 532 0.32 -6.15 11.21
N GLY A 533 1.38 -5.36 11.20
CA GLY A 533 2.41 -5.39 12.22
C GLY A 533 3.23 -6.68 12.24
N LEU A 534 3.69 -7.07 13.44
CA LEU A 534 4.60 -8.21 13.63
C LEU A 534 4.08 -9.55 13.08
N PRO A 535 2.80 -9.93 13.19
CA PRO A 535 2.28 -11.16 12.59
C PRO A 535 2.46 -11.19 11.07
N ARG A 536 2.27 -10.06 10.36
CA ARG A 536 2.50 -9.99 8.91
C ARG A 536 3.97 -10.23 8.56
N VAL A 537 4.89 -9.63 9.31
CA VAL A 537 6.33 -9.84 9.12
C VAL A 537 6.69 -11.32 9.33
N ALA A 538 6.14 -11.95 10.38
CA ALA A 538 6.35 -13.37 10.63
C ALA A 538 5.81 -14.25 9.48
N ASP A 539 4.60 -13.97 8.98
CA ASP A 539 4.00 -14.71 7.87
C ASP A 539 4.80 -14.58 6.57
N LEU A 540 5.38 -13.40 6.32
CA LEU A 540 6.25 -13.16 5.15
C LEU A 540 7.56 -13.95 5.25
N PHE A 541 8.23 -13.93 6.40
CA PHE A 541 9.47 -14.72 6.61
C PHE A 541 9.23 -16.23 6.68
N GLU A 542 8.03 -16.68 7.03
CA GLU A 542 7.64 -18.09 6.95
C GLU A 542 7.09 -18.48 5.57
N ALA A 543 6.97 -17.52 4.66
CA ALA A 543 6.35 -17.70 3.34
C ALA A 543 4.98 -18.37 3.41
N ARG A 544 4.16 -18.05 4.43
CA ARG A 544 2.83 -18.65 4.60
C ARG A 544 1.92 -18.28 3.45
N LYS A 545 1.21 -19.29 2.93
CA LYS A 545 0.20 -19.07 1.91
C LYS A 545 -1.04 -18.43 2.55
N PRO A 546 -1.50 -17.26 2.11
CA PRO A 546 -2.71 -16.65 2.62
C PRO A 546 -3.94 -17.52 2.39
N LYS A 547 -4.95 -17.47 3.29
CA LYS A 547 -6.17 -18.28 3.16
C LYS A 547 -6.92 -17.99 1.86
N ASP A 548 -7.01 -16.71 1.48
CA ASP A 548 -7.70 -16.26 0.27
C ASP A 548 -6.71 -15.61 -0.71
N ALA A 549 -5.62 -16.32 -1.03
CA ALA A 549 -4.58 -15.80 -1.92
C ALA A 549 -5.15 -15.34 -3.27
N ALA A 550 -4.62 -14.25 -3.81
CA ALA A 550 -4.90 -13.81 -5.17
C ALA A 550 -4.61 -14.92 -6.17
N VAL A 551 -5.41 -15.01 -7.22
CA VAL A 551 -5.16 -15.91 -8.33
C VAL A 551 -4.48 -15.11 -9.43
N LEU A 552 -3.28 -15.54 -9.81
CA LEU A 552 -2.46 -14.90 -10.85
C LEU A 552 -2.54 -15.67 -12.16
N ALA A 553 -2.41 -14.94 -13.28
CA ALA A 553 -2.34 -15.56 -14.60
C ALA A 553 -1.06 -16.40 -14.76
N GLU A 554 -1.20 -17.67 -15.17
CA GLU A 554 -0.06 -18.58 -15.35
C GLU A 554 0.69 -18.32 -16.66
N GLU A 555 -0.03 -17.86 -17.69
CA GLU A 555 0.51 -17.59 -19.02
C GLU A 555 -0.04 -16.26 -19.57
N THR A 556 0.67 -15.69 -20.55
CA THR A 556 0.20 -14.52 -21.29
C THR A 556 -0.75 -14.97 -22.39
N GLY A 557 -1.95 -14.40 -22.43
CA GLY A 557 -2.95 -14.77 -23.43
C GLY A 557 -4.28 -14.07 -23.26
N VAL A 558 -5.28 -14.54 -24.02
CA VAL A 558 -6.64 -14.01 -23.99
C VAL A 558 -7.51 -14.89 -23.08
N VAL A 559 -8.23 -14.22 -22.17
CA VAL A 559 -9.12 -14.88 -21.21
C VAL A 559 -10.44 -15.28 -21.88
N SER A 560 -10.92 -16.49 -21.59
CA SER A 560 -12.26 -16.95 -21.94
C SER A 560 -12.87 -17.73 -20.78
N PHE A 561 -14.21 -17.65 -20.62
CA PHE A 561 -14.90 -18.41 -19.59
C PHE A 561 -15.44 -19.73 -20.17
N GLY A 562 -15.07 -20.82 -19.52
CA GLY A 562 -15.56 -22.15 -19.85
C GLY A 562 -16.81 -22.54 -19.05
N LYS A 563 -17.33 -23.75 -19.31
CA LYS A 563 -18.48 -24.32 -18.59
C LYS A 563 -18.16 -24.42 -17.09
N GLU A 564 -19.08 -23.94 -16.27
CA GLU A 564 -18.97 -24.01 -14.82
C GLU A 564 -18.96 -25.45 -14.30
N THR A 565 -18.18 -25.69 -13.26
CA THR A 565 -18.03 -27.04 -12.69
C THR A 565 -18.15 -26.97 -11.16
N LYS A 566 -19.17 -27.61 -10.56
CA LYS A 566 -19.31 -27.78 -9.10
C LYS A 566 -19.02 -26.54 -8.25
N GLY A 567 -19.67 -25.40 -8.56
CA GLY A 567 -19.49 -24.17 -7.78
C GLY A 567 -18.20 -23.39 -8.05
N LYS A 568 -17.47 -23.72 -9.12
CA LYS A 568 -16.27 -23.00 -9.58
C LYS A 568 -16.48 -22.50 -11.00
N VAL A 569 -15.99 -21.31 -11.28
CA VAL A 569 -15.90 -20.75 -12.63
C VAL A 569 -14.64 -21.29 -13.28
N ARG A 570 -14.78 -21.84 -14.47
CA ARG A 570 -13.63 -22.28 -15.28
C ARG A 570 -13.17 -21.12 -16.14
N LEU A 571 -11.96 -20.65 -15.91
CA LEU A 571 -11.30 -19.65 -16.71
C LEU A 571 -10.23 -20.32 -17.56
N VAL A 572 -10.21 -19.99 -18.83
CA VAL A 572 -9.27 -20.56 -19.81
C VAL A 572 -8.45 -19.41 -20.38
N ILE A 573 -7.14 -19.51 -20.30
CA ILE A 573 -6.21 -18.57 -20.92
C ILE A 573 -5.68 -19.23 -22.19
N SER A 574 -5.90 -18.59 -23.33
CA SER A 574 -5.43 -19.05 -24.63
C SER A 574 -4.21 -18.23 -25.05
N PRO A 575 -3.01 -18.83 -25.20
CA PRO A 575 -1.82 -18.12 -25.64
C PRO A 575 -1.99 -17.55 -27.06
N GLU A 576 -1.40 -16.38 -27.32
CA GLU A 576 -1.44 -15.74 -28.62
C GLU A 576 -0.81 -16.61 -29.71
N GLY A 577 -1.51 -16.78 -30.82
CA GLY A 577 -1.02 -17.57 -31.98
C GLY A 577 -1.20 -19.07 -31.89
N SER A 578 -1.74 -19.61 -30.79
CA SER A 578 -2.00 -21.05 -30.65
C SER A 578 -3.36 -21.44 -31.23
N THR A 579 -3.36 -22.22 -32.28
CA THR A 579 -4.57 -22.84 -32.88
C THR A 579 -4.95 -24.16 -32.20
N LYS A 580 -4.11 -24.67 -31.30
CA LYS A 580 -4.32 -26.00 -30.67
C LYS A 580 -4.92 -25.83 -29.27
N LYS A 581 -6.11 -26.38 -29.04
CA LYS A 581 -6.80 -26.45 -27.73
C LYS A 581 -5.97 -27.12 -26.62
N SER A 582 -4.92 -27.86 -26.96
CA SER A 582 -4.05 -28.56 -26.00
C SER A 582 -3.05 -27.68 -25.27
N GLN A 583 -2.95 -26.42 -25.64
CA GLN A 583 -2.04 -25.43 -24.99
C GLN A 583 -2.78 -24.42 -24.08
N ASN A 584 -4.08 -24.57 -23.92
CA ASN A 584 -4.87 -23.66 -23.09
C ASN A 584 -4.70 -24.02 -21.61
N THR A 585 -4.35 -23.04 -20.80
CA THR A 585 -4.27 -23.20 -19.35
C THR A 585 -5.64 -23.01 -18.72
N GLU A 586 -6.15 -24.03 -18.03
CA GLU A 586 -7.45 -24.00 -17.36
C GLU A 586 -7.29 -23.73 -15.86
N MET A 587 -7.99 -22.74 -15.35
CA MET A 587 -8.01 -22.37 -13.92
C MET A 587 -9.44 -22.49 -13.37
N LEU A 588 -9.57 -23.07 -12.16
CA LEU A 588 -10.85 -23.23 -11.48
C LEU A 588 -10.94 -22.27 -10.29
N ILE A 589 -11.73 -21.22 -10.41
CA ILE A 589 -11.88 -20.17 -9.39
C ILE A 589 -13.23 -20.33 -8.68
N PRO A 590 -13.29 -20.30 -7.34
CA PRO A 590 -14.56 -20.35 -6.60
C PRO A 590 -15.49 -19.21 -6.97
N LYS A 591 -16.80 -19.47 -7.11
CA LYS A 591 -17.80 -18.47 -7.54
C LYS A 591 -17.95 -17.27 -6.60
N HIS A 592 -17.62 -17.43 -5.32
CA HIS A 592 -17.69 -16.34 -4.32
C HIS A 592 -16.57 -15.31 -4.45
N ARG A 593 -15.58 -15.57 -5.32
CA ARG A 593 -14.48 -14.63 -5.54
C ARG A 593 -14.80 -13.64 -6.65
N THR A 594 -14.46 -12.40 -6.41
CA THR A 594 -14.56 -11.35 -7.42
C THR A 594 -13.48 -11.57 -8.48
N LEU A 595 -13.90 -11.67 -9.73
CA LEU A 595 -13.00 -11.73 -10.87
C LEU A 595 -12.68 -10.32 -11.35
N ASN A 596 -11.39 -10.07 -11.57
CA ASN A 596 -10.91 -8.78 -12.06
C ASN A 596 -10.73 -8.74 -13.58
N VAL A 597 -11.06 -9.81 -14.28
CA VAL A 597 -10.87 -9.95 -15.72
C VAL A 597 -12.22 -10.17 -16.41
N PHE A 598 -12.34 -9.67 -17.64
CA PHE A 598 -13.50 -9.87 -18.51
C PHE A 598 -13.19 -10.90 -19.60
N GLU A 599 -14.26 -11.42 -20.23
CA GLU A 599 -14.12 -12.31 -21.36
C GLU A 599 -13.47 -11.55 -22.54
N GLY A 600 -12.39 -12.12 -23.10
CA GLY A 600 -11.64 -11.54 -24.18
C GLY A 600 -10.56 -10.53 -23.79
N GLU A 601 -10.37 -10.28 -22.53
CA GLU A 601 -9.28 -9.43 -22.05
C GLU A 601 -7.92 -10.13 -22.20
N ARG A 602 -6.91 -9.37 -22.61
CA ARG A 602 -5.53 -9.85 -22.64
C ARG A 602 -4.92 -9.71 -21.26
N VAL A 603 -4.36 -10.80 -20.76
CA VAL A 603 -3.62 -10.84 -19.49
C VAL A 603 -2.17 -11.25 -19.74
N ASN A 604 -1.26 -10.65 -18.99
CA ASN A 604 0.14 -11.03 -18.98
C ASN A 604 0.40 -12.04 -17.86
N LYS A 605 1.44 -12.84 -18.01
CA LYS A 605 1.87 -13.78 -16.97
C LYS A 605 2.14 -13.02 -15.66
N GLY A 606 1.43 -13.42 -14.59
CA GLY A 606 1.52 -12.80 -13.27
C GLY A 606 0.53 -11.66 -13.01
N ASP A 607 -0.39 -11.35 -13.94
CA ASP A 607 -1.48 -10.40 -13.68
C ASP A 607 -2.53 -11.01 -12.75
N VAL A 608 -3.21 -10.13 -12.00
CA VAL A 608 -4.20 -10.53 -11.00
C VAL A 608 -5.54 -10.83 -11.66
N ILE A 609 -5.94 -12.09 -11.61
CA ILE A 609 -7.25 -12.55 -12.11
C ILE A 609 -8.33 -12.40 -11.04
N SER A 610 -8.02 -12.74 -9.79
CA SER A 610 -8.96 -12.61 -8.66
C SER A 610 -8.28 -11.91 -7.51
N GLU A 611 -8.99 -10.97 -6.88
CA GLU A 611 -8.49 -10.20 -5.75
C GLU A 611 -8.12 -11.09 -4.55
N GLY A 612 -7.09 -10.64 -3.83
CA GLY A 612 -6.62 -11.27 -2.61
C GLY A 612 -5.16 -10.88 -2.30
N PRO A 613 -4.65 -11.24 -1.13
CA PRO A 613 -3.24 -11.04 -0.80
C PRO A 613 -2.37 -11.95 -1.67
N TYR A 614 -1.22 -11.44 -2.10
CA TYR A 614 -0.29 -12.21 -2.92
C TYR A 614 0.35 -13.36 -2.13
N SER A 615 0.47 -14.51 -2.80
CA SER A 615 1.25 -15.64 -2.29
C SER A 615 2.71 -15.51 -2.73
N PRO A 616 3.69 -15.51 -1.81
CA PRO A 616 5.11 -15.44 -2.18
C PRO A 616 5.53 -16.59 -3.12
N HIS A 617 4.97 -17.78 -2.94
CA HIS A 617 5.25 -18.93 -3.80
C HIS A 617 4.80 -18.74 -5.25
N ASP A 618 3.62 -18.10 -5.44
CA ASP A 618 3.09 -17.86 -6.79
C ASP A 618 3.89 -16.77 -7.49
N ILE A 619 4.33 -15.73 -6.76
CA ILE A 619 5.23 -14.70 -7.31
C ILE A 619 6.56 -15.33 -7.74
N LEU A 620 7.18 -16.18 -6.90
CA LEU A 620 8.42 -16.86 -7.24
C LEU A 620 8.28 -17.71 -8.51
N ARG A 621 7.18 -18.47 -8.60
CA ARG A 621 6.92 -19.37 -9.75
C ARG A 621 6.68 -18.61 -11.05
N LEU A 622 5.98 -17.48 -11.01
CA LEU A 622 5.49 -16.77 -12.20
C LEU A 622 6.41 -15.62 -12.62
N LYS A 623 6.91 -14.83 -11.66
CA LYS A 623 7.69 -13.61 -11.91
C LYS A 623 9.18 -13.77 -11.63
N GLY A 624 9.58 -14.76 -10.83
CA GLY A 624 10.97 -15.04 -10.50
C GLY A 624 11.49 -14.38 -9.23
N ILE A 625 12.82 -14.48 -9.03
CA ILE A 625 13.50 -14.05 -7.80
C ILE A 625 13.51 -12.52 -7.62
N PRO A 626 13.78 -11.69 -8.65
CA PRO A 626 13.84 -10.24 -8.47
C PRO A 626 12.52 -9.64 -8.00
N ASP A 627 11.41 -10.06 -8.61
CA ASP A 627 10.07 -9.56 -8.25
C ASP A 627 9.64 -10.03 -6.88
N LEU A 628 9.97 -11.28 -6.51
CA LEU A 628 9.75 -11.79 -5.16
C LEU A 628 10.52 -10.97 -4.12
N THR A 629 11.78 -10.66 -4.41
CA THR A 629 12.62 -9.87 -3.50
C THR A 629 12.03 -8.48 -3.29
N ASN A 630 11.70 -7.78 -4.37
CA ASN A 630 11.08 -6.46 -4.31
C ASN A 630 9.75 -6.51 -3.53
N PHE A 631 8.91 -7.51 -3.79
CA PHE A 631 7.64 -7.67 -3.08
C PHE A 631 7.85 -7.85 -1.57
N ILE A 632 8.70 -8.80 -1.16
CA ILE A 632 8.90 -9.09 0.27
C ILE A 632 9.60 -7.93 0.98
N VAL A 633 10.61 -7.32 0.35
CA VAL A 633 11.31 -6.16 0.93
C VAL A 633 10.34 -5.00 1.14
N ASN A 634 9.53 -4.66 0.13
CA ASN A 634 8.56 -3.56 0.24
C ASN A 634 7.50 -3.85 1.32
N GLU A 635 6.88 -5.03 1.32
CA GLU A 635 5.87 -5.42 2.32
C GLU A 635 6.40 -5.37 3.76
N ILE A 636 7.63 -5.84 3.99
CA ILE A 636 8.25 -5.79 5.31
C ILE A 636 8.59 -4.33 5.68
N GLN A 637 9.20 -3.59 4.76
CA GLN A 637 9.56 -2.20 4.99
C GLN A 637 8.33 -1.32 5.27
N ASP A 638 7.21 -1.56 4.60
CA ASP A 638 5.97 -0.81 4.85
C ASP A 638 5.49 -1.00 6.29
N VAL A 639 5.55 -2.24 6.83
CA VAL A 639 5.21 -2.48 8.23
C VAL A 639 6.12 -1.71 9.18
N TYR A 640 7.43 -1.64 8.91
CA TYR A 640 8.37 -0.92 9.77
C TYR A 640 8.29 0.60 9.59
N ARG A 641 8.14 1.10 8.36
CA ARG A 641 8.00 2.53 8.05
C ARG A 641 6.77 3.15 8.70
N LEU A 642 5.63 2.46 8.66
CA LEU A 642 4.40 2.89 9.35
C LEU A 642 4.62 3.11 10.85
N GLN A 643 5.63 2.49 11.44
CA GLN A 643 6.01 2.66 12.84
C GLN A 643 7.18 3.65 13.03
N GLY A 644 7.65 4.29 11.94
CA GLY A 644 8.79 5.22 11.97
C GLY A 644 10.13 4.54 12.22
N VAL A 645 10.24 3.23 11.93
CA VAL A 645 11.47 2.46 12.05
C VAL A 645 12.11 2.30 10.68
N SER A 646 13.37 2.66 10.56
CA SER A 646 14.17 2.49 9.33
C SER A 646 15.09 1.27 9.48
N ILE A 647 14.96 0.31 8.57
CA ILE A 647 15.83 -0.87 8.46
C ILE A 647 16.48 -0.84 7.06
N ASN A 648 17.76 -1.15 6.96
CA ASN A 648 18.41 -1.23 5.66
C ASN A 648 17.95 -2.49 4.90
N ASP A 649 17.63 -2.34 3.61
CA ASP A 649 17.12 -3.41 2.75
C ASP A 649 18.06 -4.64 2.71
N LYS A 650 19.39 -4.44 2.83
CA LYS A 650 20.38 -5.53 2.82
C LYS A 650 20.16 -6.59 3.91
N HIS A 651 19.60 -6.20 5.06
CA HIS A 651 19.30 -7.13 6.14
C HIS A 651 18.20 -8.10 5.73
N ILE A 652 17.13 -7.57 5.11
CA ILE A 652 16.02 -8.38 4.61
C ILE A 652 16.51 -9.27 3.47
N GLU A 653 17.28 -8.73 2.54
CA GLU A 653 17.88 -9.46 1.41
C GLU A 653 18.76 -10.63 1.88
N THR A 654 19.55 -10.43 2.95
CA THR A 654 20.42 -11.49 3.53
C THR A 654 19.59 -12.66 4.06
N ILE A 655 18.48 -12.38 4.74
CA ILE A 655 17.56 -13.44 5.22
C ILE A 655 16.89 -14.15 4.04
N LEU A 656 16.39 -13.38 3.05
CA LEU A 656 15.74 -13.94 1.87
C LEU A 656 16.67 -14.86 1.08
N ARG A 657 17.95 -14.50 0.96
CA ARG A 657 18.96 -15.38 0.33
C ARG A 657 19.01 -16.75 1.01
N GLN A 658 18.97 -16.78 2.34
CA GLN A 658 18.98 -18.05 3.07
C GLN A 658 17.69 -18.84 2.88
N MET A 659 16.54 -18.17 2.76
CA MET A 659 15.26 -18.81 2.46
C MET A 659 15.25 -19.47 1.07
N LEU A 660 15.94 -18.85 0.09
CA LEU A 660 16.01 -19.32 -1.30
C LEU A 660 17.23 -20.21 -1.59
N ARG A 661 17.95 -20.67 -0.56
CA ARG A 661 19.20 -21.44 -0.68
C ARG A 661 19.00 -22.81 -1.32
N LYS A 662 17.83 -23.42 -1.17
CA LYS A 662 17.57 -24.81 -1.60
C LYS A 662 16.66 -24.86 -2.83
N ALA A 663 16.99 -25.79 -3.74
CA ALA A 663 16.16 -26.16 -4.87
C ALA A 663 15.60 -27.57 -4.70
N LEU A 664 14.38 -27.81 -5.21
CA LEU A 664 13.75 -29.14 -5.25
C LEU A 664 14.08 -29.78 -6.59
N ILE A 665 14.63 -30.97 -6.57
CA ILE A 665 14.93 -31.74 -7.78
C ILE A 665 13.63 -32.34 -8.33
N ILE A 666 13.27 -31.94 -9.54
CA ILE A 666 12.10 -32.46 -10.26
C ILE A 666 12.49 -33.71 -11.04
N ASP A 667 13.62 -33.67 -11.74
CA ASP A 667 14.20 -34.78 -12.48
C ASP A 667 15.71 -34.78 -12.25
N GLY A 668 16.23 -35.92 -11.83
CA GLY A 668 17.65 -36.07 -11.51
C GLY A 668 18.54 -36.25 -12.77
N GLY A 669 17.96 -36.57 -13.93
CA GLY A 669 18.74 -36.87 -15.14
C GLY A 669 19.90 -37.81 -14.89
N ASP A 670 21.10 -37.47 -15.39
CA ASP A 670 22.35 -38.23 -15.21
C ASP A 670 23.13 -37.88 -13.93
N THR A 671 22.53 -37.06 -13.04
CA THR A 671 23.17 -36.63 -11.79
C THR A 671 22.93 -37.63 -10.65
N LYS A 672 23.67 -37.48 -9.54
CA LYS A 672 23.50 -38.29 -8.31
C LYS A 672 22.21 -37.99 -7.53
N PHE A 673 21.44 -36.98 -7.94
CA PHE A 673 20.25 -36.52 -7.20
C PHE A 673 19.02 -37.38 -7.52
N ILE A 674 18.19 -37.59 -6.50
CA ILE A 674 16.93 -38.31 -6.63
C ILE A 674 15.78 -37.31 -6.76
N GLN A 675 14.75 -37.67 -7.48
CA GLN A 675 13.52 -36.88 -7.60
C GLN A 675 12.93 -36.60 -6.20
N GLY A 676 12.71 -35.33 -5.87
CA GLY A 676 12.17 -34.89 -4.57
C GLY A 676 13.22 -34.46 -3.55
N ASP A 677 14.52 -34.62 -3.86
CA ASP A 677 15.59 -34.13 -2.99
C ASP A 677 15.64 -32.61 -2.92
N GLN A 678 15.96 -32.10 -1.74
CA GLN A 678 16.20 -30.66 -1.52
C GLN A 678 17.71 -30.41 -1.44
N VAL A 679 18.27 -29.89 -2.50
CA VAL A 679 19.71 -29.66 -2.68
C VAL A 679 20.03 -28.19 -2.63
N SER A 680 21.25 -27.83 -2.14
CA SER A 680 21.70 -26.43 -2.18
C SER A 680 22.01 -25.99 -3.62
N TYR A 681 21.76 -24.71 -3.92
CA TYR A 681 22.06 -24.15 -5.25
C TYR A 681 23.55 -24.28 -5.62
N ALA A 682 24.45 -24.23 -4.64
CA ALA A 682 25.89 -24.40 -4.85
C ALA A 682 26.22 -25.82 -5.33
N GLU A 683 25.70 -26.85 -4.65
CA GLU A 683 25.89 -28.25 -5.04
C GLU A 683 25.27 -28.55 -6.43
N LEU A 684 24.10 -27.91 -6.73
CA LEU A 684 23.48 -28.04 -8.05
C LEU A 684 24.36 -27.46 -9.15
N LYS A 685 24.97 -26.28 -8.91
CA LYS A 685 25.90 -25.64 -9.87
C LYS A 685 27.16 -26.49 -10.05
N GLU A 686 27.74 -27.03 -8.98
CA GLU A 686 28.92 -27.90 -9.05
C GLU A 686 28.66 -29.19 -9.84
N GLU A 687 27.49 -29.81 -9.66
CA GLU A 687 27.15 -31.04 -10.39
C GLU A 687 26.83 -30.81 -11.87
N ASN A 688 26.33 -29.60 -12.20
CA ASN A 688 26.04 -29.22 -13.60
C ASN A 688 27.27 -28.67 -14.35
N ALA A 689 28.35 -28.29 -13.65
CA ALA A 689 29.59 -27.81 -14.24
C ALA A 689 30.49 -28.98 -14.65
#